data_e33198b0109f270a1d7ab8deffc1cc26
#
_entry.id   e33198b0109f270a1d7ab8deffc1cc26
#
_cell.length_a   1.000
_cell.length_b   1.000
_cell.length_c   1.000
_cell.angle_alpha   90.00
_cell.angle_beta   90.00
_cell.angle_gamma   90.00
#
_symmetry.space_group_name_H-M   'P 1'
#
loop_
_entity.id
_entity.type
_entity.pdbx_description
1 polymer ?
#
loop_
_entity_poly.entity_id
_entity_poly.type
_entity_poly.pdbx_seq_one_letter_code
_entity_poly.pdbx_strand_id
1 'polypeptide(L)'
;MSATRADADPEVQLEQAHLDRALEALAAMRRRAEQLLRELIAAGNPDLDYVAALSHRVSLLADSPRPLLFGRIDVADGPAWHIGRRHVEDVRADPLVIDWRAPVAVPFYRASGKDALGLSRRRQIMVDGHSVVAVADDMFGEEGDVATTRLRGGDALLAELERARTGEMLDIVATIQAEQDEVIRAPLDQLLTVQGGPGTGKTAVGLHRAAFLLYNYPLLARDGVLVLGPSRAFLRYIAQVLPSLGEESVVQTTVADIAPKAKVRVVEPMEVRRIKGDARMAELVRRALDGRRRLLEDDVSLRVRFVRAKLDADAVNALVQTITTRRGPYKAGRLALRARLVSEARRTFRSSARLGADEAWFEKELIASDEFSALLDLLWPAVSPAALVRELLASPTQLERYANGLFSEDEGRLLRRERDATVAGTAWSIDDLALLDEATYLTGGRGRSYGHIVVDEAQDLTPMQFRMIARRAPSGSITVLGDLAQATGPWTYTDWGEVRALLASAAPSRHDELTLGYRAPGRVLDFASRLLPDAAPGVVPTSSIRLGRTDPVLRSVHESALADAALAEALALTAEHALVAVITPEEIHPRLTHLSRRDERVGRLDRDAMTRPVTIVPAPSVKGLEFDAVVVVEPSLIAGSDRRGLRLLYVALTRPIQHLSIVHASPLPAALVE
;
A
#
# COMPACT_ATOMS: atom_id res chain seq x y z
N MET A 1 6.12 31.28 31.03
CA MET A 1 5.50 32.64 31.00
C MET A 1 5.15 32.98 29.55
N SER A 2 4.16 32.32 28.91
CA SER A 2 3.70 32.63 27.55
C SER A 2 2.18 32.52 27.36
N ALA A 3 1.42 32.34 28.42
CA ALA A 3 -0.06 32.22 28.35
C ALA A 3 -0.82 33.57 28.27
N THR A 4 -0.15 34.70 28.48
CA THR A 4 -0.80 36.00 28.71
C THR A 4 -0.96 36.87 27.44
N ARG A 5 -0.59 36.40 26.25
CA ARG A 5 -0.66 37.21 25.04
C ARG A 5 -1.78 36.78 24.06
N ALA A 6 -2.27 35.57 24.15
CA ALA A 6 -3.36 35.03 23.30
C ALA A 6 -4.75 35.52 23.73
N ASP A 7 -4.96 35.86 25.00
CA ASP A 7 -6.24 36.33 25.53
C ASP A 7 -6.66 37.76 25.08
N ALA A 8 -5.79 38.48 24.38
CA ALA A 8 -6.00 39.90 24.01
C ALA A 8 -6.28 40.12 22.51
N ASP A 9 -6.17 39.09 21.64
CA ASP A 9 -6.41 39.24 20.20
C ASP A 9 -7.91 39.05 19.88
N PRO A 10 -8.63 40.10 19.42
CA PRO A 10 -10.06 40.01 19.10
C PRO A 10 -10.39 38.93 18.04
N GLU A 11 -9.48 38.67 17.11
CA GLU A 11 -9.66 37.65 16.08
C GLU A 11 -9.61 36.23 16.64
N VAL A 12 -8.71 35.98 17.60
CA VAL A 12 -8.64 34.71 18.34
C VAL A 12 -9.91 34.49 19.16
N GLN A 13 -10.43 35.56 19.80
CA GLN A 13 -11.68 35.45 20.59
C GLN A 13 -12.90 35.16 19.69
N LEU A 14 -12.99 35.74 18.51
CA LEU A 14 -14.03 35.46 17.53
C LEU A 14 -14.03 34.01 17.09
N GLU A 15 -12.86 33.48 16.75
CA GLU A 15 -12.72 32.07 16.35
C GLU A 15 -12.97 31.11 17.52
N GLN A 16 -12.59 31.48 18.78
CA GLN A 16 -12.92 30.72 19.96
C GLN A 16 -14.44 30.63 20.18
N ALA A 17 -15.14 31.74 20.11
CA ALA A 17 -16.59 31.76 20.26
C ALA A 17 -17.31 30.94 19.17
N HIS A 18 -16.74 30.87 17.95
CA HIS A 18 -17.25 30.02 16.89
C HIS A 18 -16.97 28.53 17.19
N LEU A 19 -15.77 28.18 17.63
CA LEU A 19 -15.40 26.82 18.03
C LEU A 19 -16.31 26.31 19.15
N ASP A 20 -16.56 27.12 20.19
CA ASP A 20 -17.44 26.75 21.31
C ASP A 20 -18.85 26.40 20.83
N ARG A 21 -19.43 27.26 19.95
CA ARG A 21 -20.75 26.99 19.35
C ARG A 21 -20.74 25.70 18.52
N ALA A 22 -19.68 25.46 17.76
CA ALA A 22 -19.56 24.26 16.93
C ALA A 22 -19.44 22.99 17.77
N LEU A 23 -18.72 23.04 18.90
CA LEU A 23 -18.61 21.91 19.86
C LEU A 23 -19.95 21.62 20.55
N GLU A 24 -20.69 22.64 20.96
CA GLU A 24 -22.06 22.49 21.52
C GLU A 24 -23.01 21.84 20.49
N ALA A 25 -22.98 22.30 19.25
CA ALA A 25 -23.78 21.76 18.15
C ALA A 25 -23.41 20.31 17.84
N LEU A 26 -22.11 19.96 17.81
CA LEU A 26 -21.63 18.60 17.61
C LEU A 26 -22.15 17.66 18.71
N ALA A 27 -22.08 18.10 19.98
CA ALA A 27 -22.62 17.35 21.11
C ALA A 27 -24.15 17.17 21.01
N ALA A 28 -24.88 18.17 20.51
CA ALA A 28 -26.32 18.06 20.26
C ALA A 28 -26.65 17.09 19.13
N MET A 29 -25.91 17.13 18.01
CA MET A 29 -26.05 16.19 16.90
C MET A 29 -25.79 14.74 17.37
N ARG A 30 -24.77 14.51 18.19
CA ARG A 30 -24.45 13.21 18.78
C ARG A 30 -25.59 12.69 19.65
N ARG A 31 -26.07 13.51 20.61
CA ARG A 31 -27.19 13.13 21.48
C ARG A 31 -28.43 12.75 20.69
N ARG A 32 -28.75 13.49 19.61
CA ARG A 32 -29.88 13.18 18.72
C ARG A 32 -29.71 11.85 18.01
N ALA A 33 -28.50 11.57 17.48
CA ALA A 33 -28.20 10.30 16.81
C ALA A 33 -28.27 9.12 17.80
N GLU A 34 -27.74 9.27 19.01
CA GLU A 34 -27.83 8.26 20.08
C GLU A 34 -29.28 7.99 20.52
N GLN A 35 -30.10 9.04 20.57
CA GLN A 35 -31.53 8.90 20.89
C GLN A 35 -32.25 8.11 19.79
N LEU A 36 -32.07 8.47 18.53
CA LEU A 36 -32.65 7.75 17.38
C LEU A 36 -32.22 6.28 17.37
N LEU A 37 -30.96 6.00 17.67
CA LEU A 37 -30.45 4.62 17.76
C LEU A 37 -31.15 3.83 18.86
N ARG A 38 -31.32 4.43 20.04
CA ARG A 38 -32.06 3.78 21.17
C ARG A 38 -33.52 3.52 20.80
N GLU A 39 -34.21 4.49 20.20
CA GLU A 39 -35.59 4.36 19.76
C GLU A 39 -35.75 3.24 18.72
N LEU A 40 -34.85 3.18 17.76
CA LEU A 40 -34.85 2.13 16.71
C LEU A 40 -34.66 0.72 17.31
N ILE A 41 -33.73 0.57 18.24
CA ILE A 41 -33.49 -0.71 18.92
C ILE A 41 -34.71 -1.11 19.78
N ALA A 42 -35.32 -0.13 20.47
CA ALA A 42 -36.49 -0.36 21.32
C ALA A 42 -37.76 -0.76 20.54
N ALA A 43 -37.86 -0.45 19.24
CA ALA A 43 -38.98 -0.80 18.38
C ALA A 43 -39.15 -2.31 18.11
N GLY A 44 -38.21 -3.16 18.55
CA GLY A 44 -38.37 -4.62 18.65
C GLY A 44 -38.10 -5.45 17.39
N ASN A 45 -37.96 -4.83 16.24
CA ASN A 45 -37.52 -5.50 14.98
C ASN A 45 -36.79 -4.49 14.09
N PRO A 46 -35.58 -4.04 14.51
CA PRO A 46 -34.87 -3.01 13.79
C PRO A 46 -34.31 -3.54 12.46
N ASP A 47 -34.32 -2.68 11.43
CA ASP A 47 -33.55 -2.87 10.23
C ASP A 47 -32.04 -2.82 10.60
N LEU A 48 -31.35 -3.94 10.46
CA LEU A 48 -29.95 -4.08 10.86
C LEU A 48 -29.01 -3.16 10.09
N ASP A 49 -29.30 -2.88 8.82
CA ASP A 49 -28.50 -1.99 7.99
C ASP A 49 -28.66 -0.53 8.46
N TYR A 50 -29.89 -0.15 8.85
CA TYR A 50 -30.13 1.19 9.41
C TYR A 50 -29.54 1.35 10.81
N VAL A 51 -29.58 0.32 11.65
CA VAL A 51 -28.90 0.28 12.96
C VAL A 51 -27.39 0.46 12.78
N ALA A 52 -26.81 -0.28 11.84
CA ALA A 52 -25.36 -0.17 11.54
C ALA A 52 -24.98 1.23 11.06
N ALA A 53 -25.75 1.82 10.14
CA ALA A 53 -25.52 3.17 9.63
C ALA A 53 -25.64 4.23 10.75
N LEU A 54 -26.64 4.12 11.63
CA LEU A 54 -26.83 5.05 12.73
C LEU A 54 -25.77 4.88 13.82
N SER A 55 -25.36 3.65 14.12
CA SER A 55 -24.25 3.36 15.02
C SER A 55 -22.93 3.96 14.51
N HIS A 56 -22.66 3.81 13.21
CA HIS A 56 -21.51 4.44 12.56
C HIS A 56 -21.58 5.97 12.64
N ARG A 57 -22.76 6.57 12.44
CA ARG A 57 -22.95 8.02 12.59
C ARG A 57 -22.68 8.49 14.02
N VAL A 58 -23.10 7.73 15.04
CA VAL A 58 -22.79 8.03 16.46
C VAL A 58 -21.27 7.99 16.71
N SER A 59 -20.58 6.99 16.15
CA SER A 59 -19.11 6.88 16.22
C SER A 59 -18.43 8.08 15.57
N LEU A 60 -18.87 8.47 14.38
CA LEU A 60 -18.35 9.65 13.68
C LEU A 60 -18.53 10.96 14.46
N LEU A 61 -19.57 11.08 15.27
CA LEU A 61 -19.86 12.27 16.09
C LEU A 61 -19.22 12.20 17.49
N ALA A 62 -18.47 11.14 17.81
CA ALA A 62 -17.82 10.99 19.11
C ALA A 62 -16.70 12.02 19.30
N ASP A 63 -16.39 12.34 20.56
CA ASP A 63 -15.27 13.23 20.88
C ASP A 63 -13.96 12.69 20.32
N SER A 64 -13.14 13.60 19.80
CA SER A 64 -11.84 13.31 19.25
C SER A 64 -10.79 14.18 19.92
N PRO A 65 -9.60 13.67 20.24
CA PRO A 65 -8.50 14.50 20.72
C PRO A 65 -7.99 15.49 19.67
N ARG A 66 -8.48 15.40 18.43
CA ARG A 66 -8.12 16.28 17.32
C ARG A 66 -9.02 17.50 17.26
N PRO A 67 -8.49 18.67 16.90
CA PRO A 67 -9.28 19.89 16.71
C PRO A 67 -10.43 19.65 15.72
N LEU A 68 -11.62 20.17 16.06
CA LEU A 68 -12.80 20.07 15.19
C LEU A 68 -12.64 20.87 13.90
N LEU A 69 -12.16 22.10 14.01
CA LEU A 69 -11.89 23.00 12.88
C LEU A 69 -10.41 23.43 12.86
N PHE A 70 -9.93 23.85 11.70
CA PHE A 70 -8.53 24.26 11.49
C PHE A 70 -8.39 25.39 10.46
N GLY A 71 -9.47 25.82 9.85
CA GLY A 71 -9.42 26.86 8.85
C GLY A 71 -10.73 27.57 8.62
N ARG A 72 -10.64 28.72 7.91
CA ARG A 72 -11.78 29.50 7.44
C ARG A 72 -11.43 30.09 6.10
N ILE A 73 -12.41 30.17 5.22
CA ILE A 73 -12.36 30.89 3.94
C ILE A 73 -13.45 31.95 3.91
N ASP A 74 -13.10 33.15 3.47
CA ASP A 74 -14.02 34.22 3.20
C ASP A 74 -14.09 34.40 1.67
N VAL A 75 -15.28 34.21 1.11
CA VAL A 75 -15.52 34.40 -0.33
C VAL A 75 -15.69 35.88 -0.61
N ALA A 76 -15.09 36.38 -1.68
CA ALA A 76 -15.06 37.85 -1.98
C ALA A 76 -16.47 38.51 -2.00
N ASP A 77 -17.42 37.83 -2.63
CA ASP A 77 -18.81 38.31 -2.71
C ASP A 77 -19.80 37.31 -2.11
N GLY A 78 -19.38 36.60 -1.06
CA GLY A 78 -20.16 35.49 -0.51
C GLY A 78 -19.98 35.28 0.99
N PRO A 79 -20.47 34.17 1.49
CA PRO A 79 -20.36 33.81 2.90
C PRO A 79 -18.96 33.39 3.29
N ALA A 80 -18.70 33.42 4.60
CA ALA A 80 -17.51 32.78 5.21
C ALA A 80 -17.81 31.34 5.64
N TRP A 81 -16.87 30.44 5.42
CA TRP A 81 -17.00 29.03 5.78
C TRP A 81 -15.85 28.58 6.67
N HIS A 82 -16.17 27.99 7.81
CA HIS A 82 -15.17 27.31 8.66
C HIS A 82 -14.96 25.90 8.15
N ILE A 83 -13.70 25.51 7.98
CA ILE A 83 -13.28 24.21 7.46
C ILE A 83 -12.77 23.36 8.61
N GLY A 84 -13.23 22.11 8.67
CA GLY A 84 -12.85 21.21 9.72
C GLY A 84 -12.87 19.74 9.33
N ARG A 85 -12.68 18.85 10.29
CA ARG A 85 -12.59 17.41 10.07
C ARG A 85 -13.94 16.73 9.87
N ARG A 86 -15.02 17.40 10.26
CA ARG A 86 -16.39 16.87 10.21
C ARG A 86 -17.36 17.99 9.91
N HIS A 87 -18.45 17.62 9.25
CA HIS A 87 -19.57 18.54 9.09
C HIS A 87 -20.33 18.71 10.40
N VAL A 88 -20.56 19.96 10.80
CA VAL A 88 -21.37 20.33 11.96
C VAL A 88 -22.38 21.39 11.56
N GLU A 89 -23.63 21.17 11.91
CA GLU A 89 -24.74 22.08 11.66
C GLU A 89 -25.47 22.42 12.97
N ASP A 90 -26.06 23.59 13.03
CA ASP A 90 -26.87 24.01 14.15
C ASP A 90 -28.30 23.42 14.09
N VAL A 91 -29.16 23.82 15.02
CA VAL A 91 -30.57 23.36 15.09
C VAL A 91 -31.43 23.81 13.91
N ARG A 92 -30.97 24.75 13.12
CA ARG A 92 -31.64 25.29 11.90
C ARG A 92 -31.08 24.64 10.64
N ALA A 93 -30.16 23.71 10.79
CA ALA A 93 -29.37 23.13 9.72
C ALA A 93 -28.40 24.12 9.02
N ASP A 94 -28.06 25.24 9.69
CA ASP A 94 -27.02 26.14 9.19
C ASP A 94 -25.64 25.54 9.48
N PRO A 95 -24.74 25.43 8.47
CA PRO A 95 -23.44 24.80 8.63
C PRO A 95 -22.51 25.68 9.48
N LEU A 96 -22.07 25.16 10.62
CA LEU A 96 -21.05 25.77 11.49
C LEU A 96 -19.64 25.33 11.10
N VAL A 97 -19.47 24.08 10.66
CA VAL A 97 -18.20 23.56 10.17
C VAL A 97 -18.46 22.73 8.91
N ILE A 98 -17.73 23.03 7.86
CA ILE A 98 -17.75 22.28 6.60
C ILE A 98 -16.66 21.21 6.65
N ASP A 99 -17.03 19.97 6.31
CA ASP A 99 -16.06 18.88 6.17
C ASP A 99 -15.05 19.22 5.06
N TRP A 100 -13.76 19.01 5.34
CA TRP A 100 -12.65 19.29 4.44
C TRP A 100 -12.76 18.58 3.07
N ARG A 101 -13.49 17.45 3.02
CA ARG A 101 -13.70 16.64 1.82
C ARG A 101 -14.72 17.26 0.87
N ALA A 102 -15.55 18.17 1.35
CA ALA A 102 -16.58 18.83 0.55
C ALA A 102 -15.96 19.71 -0.55
N PRO A 103 -16.63 19.87 -1.72
CA PRO A 103 -16.13 20.71 -2.81
C PRO A 103 -15.87 22.15 -2.42
N VAL A 104 -16.67 22.73 -1.53
CA VAL A 104 -16.53 24.11 -1.07
C VAL A 104 -15.22 24.36 -0.29
N ALA A 105 -14.57 23.30 0.22
CA ALA A 105 -13.29 23.42 0.90
C ALA A 105 -12.08 23.47 -0.05
N VAL A 106 -12.24 23.22 -1.35
CA VAL A 106 -11.14 23.22 -2.34
C VAL A 106 -10.32 24.51 -2.31
N PRO A 107 -10.93 25.72 -2.29
CA PRO A 107 -10.15 26.95 -2.27
C PRO A 107 -9.24 27.11 -1.04
N PHE A 108 -9.60 26.51 0.11
CA PHE A 108 -8.74 26.50 1.29
C PHE A 108 -7.36 25.90 1.00
N TYR A 109 -7.29 24.85 0.17
CA TYR A 109 -6.05 24.14 -0.15
C TYR A 109 -5.34 24.70 -1.37
N ARG A 110 -6.08 25.18 -2.38
CA ARG A 110 -5.54 25.50 -3.71
C ARG A 110 -5.39 26.99 -4.00
N ALA A 111 -6.10 27.87 -3.27
CA ALA A 111 -5.95 29.30 -3.49
C ALA A 111 -4.52 29.77 -3.31
N SER A 112 -4.04 30.59 -4.22
CA SER A 112 -2.69 31.12 -4.26
C SER A 112 -2.68 32.60 -4.66
N GLY A 113 -1.55 33.27 -4.52
CA GLY A 113 -1.42 34.66 -4.98
C GLY A 113 -1.62 34.85 -6.50
N LYS A 114 -1.52 33.77 -7.29
CA LYS A 114 -1.77 33.80 -8.75
C LYS A 114 -3.22 33.50 -9.09
N ASP A 115 -3.91 32.73 -8.26
CA ASP A 115 -5.31 32.35 -8.44
C ASP A 115 -5.97 32.23 -7.06
N ALA A 116 -6.74 33.23 -6.71
CA ALA A 116 -7.44 33.33 -5.44
C ALA A 116 -8.66 32.40 -5.33
N LEU A 117 -9.09 31.76 -6.43
CA LEU A 117 -10.28 30.91 -6.50
C LEU A 117 -11.54 31.54 -5.88
N GLY A 118 -11.69 32.87 -6.04
CA GLY A 118 -12.81 33.64 -5.50
C GLY A 118 -12.74 33.97 -4.01
N LEU A 119 -11.63 33.76 -3.36
CA LEU A 119 -11.43 34.11 -1.96
C LEU A 119 -10.95 35.56 -1.80
N SER A 120 -11.43 36.26 -0.77
CA SER A 120 -10.83 37.48 -0.25
C SER A 120 -9.80 37.19 0.89
N ARG A 121 -10.06 36.13 1.66
CA ARG A 121 -9.18 35.72 2.77
C ARG A 121 -9.22 34.21 2.95
N ARG A 122 -8.04 33.63 3.26
CA ARG A 122 -7.88 32.30 3.83
C ARG A 122 -7.26 32.41 5.23
N ARG A 123 -7.93 31.89 6.23
CA ARG A 123 -7.45 31.86 7.62
C ARG A 123 -7.09 30.45 8.04
N GLN A 124 -5.89 30.24 8.54
CA GLN A 124 -5.50 29.06 9.29
C GLN A 124 -5.78 29.29 10.79
N ILE A 125 -6.43 28.34 11.46
CA ILE A 125 -6.80 28.41 12.87
C ILE A 125 -6.06 27.31 13.61
N MET A 126 -5.17 27.72 14.50
CA MET A 126 -4.40 26.80 15.35
C MET A 126 -5.19 26.55 16.64
N VAL A 127 -5.54 25.29 16.87
CA VAL A 127 -6.33 24.87 18.04
C VAL A 127 -5.53 23.85 18.82
N ASP A 128 -5.49 23.99 20.14
CA ASP A 128 -4.95 23.03 21.09
C ASP A 128 -6.06 22.54 22.03
N GLY A 129 -6.41 21.25 21.93
CA GLY A 129 -7.61 20.73 22.56
C GLY A 129 -8.88 21.44 22.08
N HIS A 130 -9.49 22.23 22.95
CA HIS A 130 -10.66 23.06 22.65
C HIS A 130 -10.36 24.57 22.67
N SER A 131 -9.09 24.96 22.64
CA SER A 131 -8.68 26.36 22.73
C SER A 131 -8.00 26.82 21.43
N VAL A 132 -8.47 27.92 20.85
CA VAL A 132 -7.79 28.58 19.74
C VAL A 132 -6.57 29.31 20.27
N VAL A 133 -5.39 28.90 19.82
CA VAL A 133 -4.10 29.44 20.30
C VAL A 133 -3.53 30.52 19.37
N ALA A 134 -3.84 30.47 18.09
CA ALA A 134 -3.42 31.48 17.13
C ALA A 134 -4.22 31.39 15.83
N VAL A 135 -4.20 32.48 15.05
CA VAL A 135 -4.72 32.55 13.68
C VAL A 135 -3.67 33.13 12.74
N ALA A 136 -3.73 32.73 11.46
CA ALA A 136 -2.86 33.26 10.42
C ALA A 136 -3.68 33.48 9.15
N ASP A 137 -3.59 34.67 8.56
CA ASP A 137 -4.40 35.08 7.40
C ASP A 137 -3.53 35.26 6.15
N ASP A 138 -4.02 34.69 5.05
CA ASP A 138 -3.59 35.02 3.68
C ASP A 138 -4.69 35.89 3.04
N MET A 139 -4.33 37.08 2.59
CA MET A 139 -5.22 38.03 1.94
C MET A 139 -5.05 37.97 0.43
N PHE A 140 -6.16 37.92 -0.30
CA PHE A 140 -6.22 37.93 -1.77
C PHE A 140 -6.89 39.23 -2.22
N GLY A 141 -6.17 40.08 -2.98
CA GLY A 141 -6.68 41.39 -3.45
C GLY A 141 -6.51 41.59 -4.96
N GLU A 142 -7.20 42.62 -5.53
CA GLU A 142 -7.24 42.93 -6.97
C GLU A 142 -5.93 43.44 -7.57
N GLU A 143 -4.97 43.91 -6.80
CA GLU A 143 -3.65 44.30 -7.28
C GLU A 143 -2.62 43.20 -6.95
N GLY A 144 -1.97 42.68 -7.98
CA GLY A 144 -0.95 41.64 -7.92
C GLY A 144 0.30 41.92 -7.06
N ASP A 145 0.11 42.73 -6.06
CA ASP A 145 1.04 42.89 -4.96
C ASP A 145 0.66 41.87 -3.89
N VAL A 146 1.52 40.84 -3.75
CA VAL A 146 1.56 40.03 -2.55
C VAL A 146 1.91 40.98 -1.42
N ALA A 147 0.94 41.83 -1.05
CA ALA A 147 1.05 42.75 0.06
C ALA A 147 1.30 41.88 1.28
N THR A 148 2.61 41.76 1.59
CA THR A 148 3.09 41.32 2.88
C THR A 148 2.24 40.22 3.49
N THR A 149 2.31 39.03 2.88
CA THR A 149 2.21 37.80 3.64
C THR A 149 3.16 37.98 4.80
N ARG A 150 2.66 38.40 5.95
CA ARG A 150 3.33 38.08 7.19
C ARG A 150 3.30 36.57 7.22
N LEU A 151 4.34 35.97 6.63
CA LEU A 151 4.64 34.54 6.58
C LEU A 151 4.68 33.97 8.01
N ARG A 152 3.51 33.87 8.63
CA ARG A 152 3.29 33.04 9.82
C ARG A 152 2.72 31.68 9.46
N GLY A 153 2.26 31.48 8.22
CA GLY A 153 1.78 30.19 7.74
C GLY A 153 2.88 29.12 7.64
N GLY A 154 4.10 29.49 7.24
CA GLY A 154 5.24 28.57 7.27
C GLY A 154 5.64 28.15 8.68
N ASP A 155 5.58 29.07 9.63
CA ASP A 155 5.86 28.79 11.05
C ASP A 155 4.75 27.94 11.68
N ALA A 156 3.49 28.10 11.29
CA ALA A 156 2.37 27.30 11.76
C ALA A 156 2.45 25.85 11.26
N LEU A 157 2.78 25.65 9.98
CA LEU A 157 3.03 24.33 9.40
C LEU A 157 4.22 23.64 10.09
N LEU A 158 5.33 24.37 10.30
CA LEU A 158 6.50 23.86 10.99
C LEU A 158 6.19 23.52 12.46
N ALA A 159 5.41 24.35 13.15
CA ALA A 159 4.98 24.09 14.52
C ALA A 159 4.09 22.85 14.64
N GLU A 160 3.18 22.64 13.70
CA GLU A 160 2.34 21.42 13.64
C GLU A 160 3.17 20.18 13.34
N LEU A 161 4.10 20.25 12.40
CA LEU A 161 5.05 19.17 12.11
C LEU A 161 6.01 18.87 13.28
N GLU A 162 6.34 19.85 14.11
CA GLU A 162 7.14 19.67 15.32
C GLU A 162 6.38 19.03 16.48
N ARG A 163 5.05 19.25 16.59
CA ARG A 163 4.18 18.57 17.56
C ARG A 163 3.96 17.08 17.27
N ALA A 164 4.15 16.65 16.03
CA ALA A 164 3.89 15.29 15.57
C ALA A 164 4.87 14.21 16.10
N ARG A 165 5.52 14.39 17.25
CA ARG A 165 6.60 13.55 17.79
C ARG A 165 6.13 12.35 18.64
N THR A 166 4.96 11.78 18.36
CA THR A 166 4.37 10.72 19.20
C THR A 166 4.70 9.28 18.78
N GLY A 167 5.56 9.09 17.75
CA GLY A 167 5.86 7.74 17.22
C GLY A 167 4.72 7.11 16.40
N GLU A 168 3.61 7.83 16.22
CA GLU A 168 2.48 7.47 15.36
C GLU A 168 2.32 8.50 14.24
N MET A 169 1.82 8.07 13.08
CA MET A 169 1.50 8.98 11.99
C MET A 169 0.22 9.74 12.30
N LEU A 170 0.28 11.06 12.14
CA LEU A 170 -0.87 11.94 12.30
C LEU A 170 -1.51 12.26 10.94
N ASP A 171 -2.80 12.63 10.94
CA ASP A 171 -3.44 13.19 9.75
C ASP A 171 -2.85 14.57 9.42
N ILE A 172 -2.83 14.91 8.11
CA ILE A 172 -2.29 16.16 7.60
C ILE A 172 -3.37 17.12 7.11
N VAL A 173 -4.63 16.94 7.49
CA VAL A 173 -5.78 17.67 6.92
C VAL A 173 -5.59 19.19 6.97
N ALA A 174 -5.02 19.73 8.05
CA ALA A 174 -4.77 21.16 8.20
C ALA A 174 -3.60 21.68 7.34
N THR A 175 -2.74 20.80 6.84
CA THR A 175 -1.46 21.14 6.18
C THR A 175 -1.32 20.60 4.76
N ILE A 176 -2.41 20.04 4.20
CA ILE A 176 -2.45 19.56 2.80
C ILE A 176 -2.10 20.72 1.86
N GLN A 177 -1.17 20.47 0.96
CA GLN A 177 -0.76 21.43 -0.07
C GLN A 177 -1.51 21.20 -1.38
N ALA A 178 -1.47 22.18 -2.29
CA ALA A 178 -2.23 22.14 -3.54
C ALA A 178 -1.93 20.89 -4.39
N GLU A 179 -0.66 20.51 -4.56
CA GLU A 179 -0.28 19.29 -5.29
C GLU A 179 -0.81 18.01 -4.64
N GLN A 180 -0.84 17.97 -3.30
CA GLN A 180 -1.38 16.85 -2.54
C GLN A 180 -2.92 16.79 -2.65
N ASP A 181 -3.59 17.95 -2.58
CA ASP A 181 -5.05 18.04 -2.73
C ASP A 181 -5.53 17.60 -4.12
N GLU A 182 -4.75 17.88 -5.17
CA GLU A 182 -5.04 17.41 -6.52
C GLU A 182 -5.05 15.89 -6.62
N VAL A 183 -4.07 15.24 -6.01
CA VAL A 183 -3.98 13.78 -5.94
C VAL A 183 -5.11 13.20 -5.11
N ILE A 184 -5.39 13.78 -3.93
CA ILE A 184 -6.43 13.32 -3.02
C ILE A 184 -7.81 13.35 -3.71
N ARG A 185 -8.12 14.44 -4.44
CA ARG A 185 -9.43 14.65 -5.07
C ARG A 185 -9.53 14.11 -6.50
N ALA A 186 -8.49 13.48 -7.03
CA ALA A 186 -8.55 12.88 -8.35
C ALA A 186 -9.69 11.83 -8.45
N PRO A 187 -10.38 11.68 -9.59
CA PRO A 187 -11.54 10.80 -9.76
C PRO A 187 -11.30 9.36 -9.30
N LEU A 188 -12.37 8.63 -8.94
CA LEU A 188 -12.32 7.24 -8.51
C LEU A 188 -11.94 6.28 -9.65
N ASP A 189 -12.56 6.47 -10.83
CA ASP A 189 -12.54 5.48 -11.92
C ASP A 189 -11.27 5.60 -12.77
N GLN A 190 -10.10 5.42 -12.13
CA GLN A 190 -8.80 5.50 -12.80
C GLN A 190 -7.71 4.71 -12.09
N LEU A 191 -6.66 4.40 -12.83
CA LEU A 191 -5.36 3.99 -12.32
C LEU A 191 -4.51 5.25 -12.11
N LEU A 192 -4.30 5.63 -10.85
CA LEU A 192 -3.48 6.79 -10.48
C LEU A 192 -2.13 6.32 -9.98
N THR A 193 -1.04 6.75 -10.60
CA THR A 193 0.34 6.56 -10.11
C THR A 193 0.89 7.88 -9.59
N VAL A 194 1.51 7.86 -8.42
CA VAL A 194 2.06 9.03 -7.75
C VAL A 194 3.53 8.79 -7.43
N GLN A 195 4.42 9.49 -8.13
CA GLN A 195 5.82 9.58 -7.78
C GLN A 195 5.98 10.64 -6.71
N GLY A 196 6.74 10.36 -5.67
CA GLY A 196 7.11 11.39 -4.71
C GLY A 196 8.38 11.00 -3.98
N GLY A 197 9.28 11.93 -3.81
CA GLY A 197 10.53 11.71 -3.13
C GLY A 197 10.39 11.60 -1.59
N PRO A 198 11.50 11.57 -0.87
CA PRO A 198 11.51 11.49 0.58
C PRO A 198 10.76 12.67 1.22
N GLY A 199 9.90 12.38 2.20
CA GLY A 199 9.21 13.42 2.97
C GLY A 199 8.09 14.19 2.26
N THR A 200 7.69 13.82 1.03
CA THR A 200 6.59 14.48 0.28
C THR A 200 5.18 14.13 0.79
N GLY A 201 5.06 13.23 1.75
CA GLY A 201 3.77 12.86 2.34
C GLY A 201 2.96 11.86 1.53
N LYS A 202 3.55 11.09 0.59
CA LYS A 202 2.85 10.08 -0.23
C LYS A 202 1.86 9.22 0.54
N THR A 203 2.30 8.60 1.62
CA THR A 203 1.47 7.74 2.48
C THR A 203 0.26 8.50 3.02
N ALA A 204 0.49 9.72 3.56
CA ALA A 204 -0.59 10.57 4.05
C ALA A 204 -1.59 10.87 2.93
N VAL A 205 -1.11 11.27 1.76
CA VAL A 205 -1.95 11.55 0.57
C VAL A 205 -2.78 10.33 0.20
N GLY A 206 -2.20 9.13 0.18
CA GLY A 206 -2.93 7.90 -0.11
C GLY A 206 -4.04 7.58 0.88
N LEU A 207 -3.78 7.76 2.18
CA LEU A 207 -4.77 7.55 3.24
C LEU A 207 -5.89 8.61 3.20
N HIS A 208 -5.53 9.88 3.00
CA HIS A 208 -6.52 10.97 2.85
C HIS A 208 -7.35 10.79 1.59
N ARG A 209 -6.74 10.30 0.48
CA ARG A 209 -7.49 9.93 -0.72
C ARG A 209 -8.48 8.81 -0.45
N ALA A 210 -8.10 7.77 0.28
CA ALA A 210 -9.02 6.70 0.67
C ALA A 210 -10.23 7.26 1.44
N ALA A 211 -9.98 8.15 2.42
CA ALA A 211 -11.03 8.82 3.18
C ALA A 211 -11.89 9.76 2.31
N PHE A 212 -11.28 10.51 1.39
CA PHE A 212 -12.00 11.36 0.43
C PHE A 212 -12.92 10.56 -0.49
N LEU A 213 -12.43 9.44 -1.03
CA LEU A 213 -13.20 8.59 -1.92
C LEU A 213 -14.37 7.93 -1.20
N LEU A 214 -14.19 7.45 0.03
CA LEU A 214 -15.29 6.88 0.84
C LEU A 214 -16.38 7.91 1.14
N TYR A 215 -15.99 9.16 1.41
CA TYR A 215 -16.94 10.24 1.65
C TYR A 215 -17.76 10.60 0.41
N ASN A 216 -17.12 10.69 -0.77
CA ASN A 216 -17.76 11.16 -2.00
C ASN A 216 -18.42 10.04 -2.82
N TYR A 217 -18.08 8.76 -2.58
CA TYR A 217 -18.59 7.60 -3.32
C TYR A 217 -19.18 6.55 -2.36
N PRO A 218 -20.45 6.72 -1.92
CA PRO A 218 -21.05 5.86 -0.89
C PRO A 218 -21.05 4.35 -1.22
N LEU A 219 -21.04 3.98 -2.50
CA LEU A 219 -20.96 2.57 -2.93
C LEU A 219 -19.65 1.89 -2.50
N LEU A 220 -18.58 2.66 -2.32
CA LEU A 220 -17.30 2.13 -1.81
C LEU A 220 -17.42 1.59 -0.38
N ALA A 221 -18.35 2.07 0.43
CA ALA A 221 -18.58 1.53 1.78
C ALA A 221 -18.99 0.06 1.72
N ARG A 222 -19.73 -0.35 0.67
CA ARG A 222 -20.11 -1.75 0.42
C ARG A 222 -19.01 -2.56 -0.26
N ASP A 223 -18.39 -2.00 -1.28
CA ASP A 223 -17.40 -2.71 -2.09
C ASP A 223 -16.03 -2.76 -1.38
N GLY A 224 -15.81 -1.89 -0.42
CA GLY A 224 -14.63 -1.80 0.43
C GLY A 224 -13.43 -1.11 -0.22
N VAL A 225 -12.58 -0.53 0.63
CA VAL A 225 -11.28 0.04 0.26
C VAL A 225 -10.17 -0.78 0.91
N LEU A 226 -9.13 -1.08 0.14
CA LEU A 226 -7.94 -1.79 0.60
C LEU A 226 -6.73 -0.87 0.56
N VAL A 227 -5.99 -0.79 1.67
CA VAL A 227 -4.67 -0.14 1.74
C VAL A 227 -3.61 -1.22 1.93
N LEU A 228 -2.66 -1.28 1.00
CA LEU A 228 -1.53 -2.19 1.03
C LEU A 228 -0.26 -1.45 1.44
N GLY A 229 0.29 -1.84 2.59
CA GLY A 229 1.56 -1.32 3.09
C GLY A 229 2.71 -2.32 2.95
N PRO A 230 3.97 -1.85 3.06
CA PRO A 230 5.16 -2.68 2.86
C PRO A 230 5.38 -3.70 3.99
N SER A 231 4.94 -3.40 5.21
CA SER A 231 5.17 -4.25 6.38
C SER A 231 4.11 -4.06 7.47
N ARG A 232 3.99 -5.05 8.37
CA ARG A 232 3.10 -4.94 9.54
C ARG A 232 3.52 -3.85 10.54
N ALA A 233 4.82 -3.55 10.62
CA ALA A 233 5.31 -2.44 11.45
C ALA A 233 4.83 -1.10 10.90
N PHE A 234 4.94 -0.91 9.60
CA PHE A 234 4.42 0.25 8.89
C PHE A 234 2.90 0.39 9.07
N LEU A 235 2.13 -0.68 8.93
CA LEU A 235 0.68 -0.65 9.12
C LEU A 235 0.29 -0.22 10.56
N ARG A 236 1.04 -0.63 11.58
CA ARG A 236 0.82 -0.14 12.95
C ARG A 236 1.08 1.37 13.08
N TYR A 237 2.13 1.85 12.41
CA TYR A 237 2.47 3.28 12.40
C TYR A 237 1.36 4.16 11.80
N ILE A 238 0.70 3.70 10.72
CA ILE A 238 -0.38 4.43 10.04
C ILE A 238 -1.77 4.12 10.59
N ALA A 239 -1.90 3.19 11.53
CA ALA A 239 -3.18 2.63 11.97
C ALA A 239 -4.19 3.67 12.48
N GLN A 240 -3.71 4.78 13.05
CA GLN A 240 -4.55 5.83 13.65
C GLN A 240 -5.01 6.90 12.64
N VAL A 241 -4.42 6.95 11.43
CA VAL A 241 -4.74 8.03 10.47
C VAL A 241 -6.17 7.92 9.96
N LEU A 242 -6.60 6.76 9.49
CA LEU A 242 -7.95 6.58 8.94
C LEU A 242 -9.05 6.72 10.01
N PRO A 243 -8.92 6.13 11.22
CA PRO A 243 -9.86 6.40 12.30
C PRO A 243 -9.95 7.89 12.67
N SER A 244 -8.83 8.63 12.67
CA SER A 244 -8.85 10.07 12.94
C SER A 244 -9.60 10.88 11.87
N LEU A 245 -9.71 10.34 10.65
CA LEU A 245 -10.52 10.88 9.54
C LEU A 245 -11.96 10.37 9.52
N GLY A 246 -12.35 9.52 10.50
CA GLY A 246 -13.67 8.94 10.60
C GLY A 246 -13.90 7.68 9.76
N GLU A 247 -12.83 7.06 9.26
CA GLU A 247 -12.92 5.91 8.34
C GLU A 247 -12.40 4.63 9.01
N GLU A 248 -13.31 3.80 9.55
CA GLU A 248 -12.98 2.52 10.20
C GLU A 248 -13.15 1.31 9.27
N SER A 249 -13.82 1.46 8.13
CA SER A 249 -14.16 0.37 7.21
C SER A 249 -13.01 -0.03 6.27
N VAL A 250 -11.92 0.71 6.25
CA VAL A 250 -10.78 0.48 5.36
C VAL A 250 -9.95 -0.71 5.85
N VAL A 251 -9.75 -1.68 4.97
CA VAL A 251 -8.88 -2.83 5.25
C VAL A 251 -7.43 -2.42 5.03
N GLN A 252 -6.61 -2.50 6.08
CA GLN A 252 -5.16 -2.23 6.01
C GLN A 252 -4.41 -3.55 6.16
N THR A 253 -3.58 -3.92 5.18
CA THR A 253 -2.85 -5.18 5.21
C THR A 253 -1.60 -5.13 4.34
N THR A 254 -0.81 -6.21 4.32
CA THR A 254 0.36 -6.35 3.44
C THR A 254 0.01 -7.13 2.18
N VAL A 255 0.86 -6.99 1.14
CA VAL A 255 0.71 -7.78 -0.10
C VAL A 255 0.77 -9.29 0.18
N ALA A 256 1.57 -9.71 1.15
CA ALA A 256 1.65 -11.12 1.55
C ALA A 256 0.34 -11.64 2.17
N ASP A 257 -0.37 -10.81 2.92
CA ASP A 257 -1.58 -11.22 3.64
C ASP A 257 -2.83 -11.32 2.74
N ILE A 258 -2.82 -10.72 1.56
CA ILE A 258 -3.90 -10.91 0.55
C ILE A 258 -3.72 -12.18 -0.28
N ALA A 259 -2.56 -12.83 -0.21
CA ALA A 259 -2.29 -14.10 -0.87
C ALA A 259 -3.01 -15.28 -0.15
N PRO A 260 -3.13 -16.45 -0.79
CA PRO A 260 -3.59 -17.66 -0.13
C PRO A 260 -2.75 -17.98 1.11
N LYS A 261 -3.40 -18.44 2.18
CA LYS A 261 -2.70 -18.74 3.44
C LYS A 261 -1.65 -19.85 3.24
N ALA A 262 -0.38 -19.50 3.43
CA ALA A 262 0.74 -20.43 3.42
C ALA A 262 1.76 -20.03 4.51
N LYS A 263 2.47 -21.03 5.07
CA LYS A 263 3.47 -20.77 6.10
C LYS A 263 4.79 -20.40 5.45
N VAL A 264 5.13 -19.10 5.45
CA VAL A 264 6.45 -18.63 5.01
C VAL A 264 7.51 -19.03 6.02
N ARG A 265 8.55 -19.74 5.57
CA ARG A 265 9.63 -20.28 6.42
C ARG A 265 11.03 -20.06 5.85
N VAL A 266 11.12 -19.61 4.58
CA VAL A 266 12.39 -19.48 3.86
C VAL A 266 12.51 -18.07 3.30
N VAL A 267 13.72 -17.54 3.38
CA VAL A 267 14.15 -16.35 2.66
C VAL A 267 15.07 -16.84 1.52
N GLU A 268 14.73 -16.49 0.30
CA GLU A 268 15.47 -16.92 -0.89
C GLU A 268 16.51 -15.88 -1.31
N PRO A 269 17.57 -16.31 -2.01
CA PRO A 269 18.53 -15.38 -2.64
C PRO A 269 17.84 -14.39 -3.57
N MET A 270 18.41 -13.20 -3.72
CA MET A 270 17.80 -12.11 -4.50
C MET A 270 17.53 -12.50 -5.96
N GLU A 271 18.42 -13.27 -6.57
CA GLU A 271 18.27 -13.76 -7.95
C GLU A 271 17.03 -14.66 -8.11
N VAL A 272 16.81 -15.58 -7.16
CA VAL A 272 15.63 -16.46 -7.15
C VAL A 272 14.35 -15.63 -6.96
N ARG A 273 14.38 -14.67 -6.03
CA ARG A 273 13.26 -13.76 -5.78
C ARG A 273 12.90 -12.95 -7.02
N ARG A 274 13.93 -12.46 -7.75
CA ARG A 274 13.74 -11.75 -9.01
C ARG A 274 13.04 -12.60 -10.05
N ILE A 275 13.50 -13.85 -10.25
CA ILE A 275 12.90 -14.77 -11.23
C ILE A 275 11.46 -15.11 -10.85
N LYS A 276 11.19 -15.43 -9.57
CA LYS A 276 9.83 -15.72 -9.09
C LYS A 276 8.89 -14.53 -9.18
N GLY A 277 9.42 -13.31 -9.09
CA GLY A 277 8.67 -12.07 -9.27
C GLY A 277 8.33 -11.72 -10.72
N ASP A 278 8.98 -12.34 -11.69
CA ASP A 278 8.81 -12.07 -13.12
C ASP A 278 7.42 -12.49 -13.62
N ALA A 279 6.81 -11.66 -14.48
CA ALA A 279 5.51 -11.94 -15.10
C ALA A 279 5.48 -13.25 -15.91
N ARG A 280 6.63 -13.72 -16.42
CA ARG A 280 6.78 -15.00 -17.10
C ARG A 280 6.37 -16.19 -16.24
N MET A 281 6.46 -16.06 -14.89
CA MET A 281 6.02 -17.11 -13.97
C MET A 281 4.51 -17.41 -14.09
N ALA A 282 3.69 -16.44 -14.44
CA ALA A 282 2.27 -16.66 -14.68
C ALA A 282 2.02 -17.63 -15.83
N GLU A 283 2.78 -17.48 -16.91
CA GLU A 283 2.74 -18.37 -18.05
C GLU A 283 3.30 -19.76 -17.71
N LEU A 284 4.37 -19.85 -16.93
CA LEU A 284 4.92 -21.10 -16.44
C LEU A 284 3.90 -21.91 -15.63
N VAL A 285 3.23 -21.27 -14.67
CA VAL A 285 2.17 -21.90 -13.86
C VAL A 285 0.99 -22.32 -14.73
N ARG A 286 0.62 -21.51 -15.71
CA ARG A 286 -0.45 -21.84 -16.65
C ARG A 286 -0.10 -23.08 -17.50
N ARG A 287 1.10 -23.14 -18.07
CA ARG A 287 1.56 -24.32 -18.84
C ARG A 287 1.59 -25.59 -18.00
N ALA A 288 2.05 -25.47 -16.75
CA ALA A 288 2.04 -26.60 -15.82
C ALA A 288 0.63 -27.10 -15.49
N LEU A 289 -0.33 -26.19 -15.37
CA LEU A 289 -1.73 -26.53 -15.15
C LEU A 289 -2.36 -27.14 -16.42
N ASP A 290 -2.10 -26.58 -17.59
CA ASP A 290 -2.59 -27.08 -18.87
C ASP A 290 -2.04 -28.48 -19.15
N GLY A 291 -0.79 -28.75 -18.83
CA GLY A 291 -0.18 -30.05 -18.97
C GLY A 291 -0.72 -31.15 -18.04
N ARG A 292 -1.64 -30.82 -17.12
CA ARG A 292 -2.37 -31.83 -16.32
C ARG A 292 -3.50 -32.51 -17.11
N ARG A 293 -3.96 -31.88 -18.19
CA ARG A 293 -4.97 -32.48 -19.06
C ARG A 293 -4.36 -33.56 -19.92
N ARG A 294 -5.11 -34.62 -20.14
CA ARG A 294 -4.69 -35.72 -20.99
C ARG A 294 -5.73 -35.97 -22.10
N LEU A 295 -5.27 -36.58 -23.15
CA LEU A 295 -6.11 -37.07 -24.25
C LEU A 295 -6.15 -38.59 -24.17
N LEU A 296 -7.20 -39.19 -24.71
CA LEU A 296 -7.32 -40.63 -24.87
C LEU A 296 -6.50 -41.09 -26.05
N GLU A 297 -5.85 -42.25 -25.93
CA GLU A 297 -5.20 -42.94 -27.03
C GLU A 297 -6.19 -43.87 -27.76
N ASP A 298 -7.08 -44.49 -26.98
CA ASP A 298 -8.10 -45.48 -27.48
C ASP A 298 -9.48 -45.13 -26.97
N ASP A 299 -10.50 -45.75 -27.64
CA ASP A 299 -11.89 -45.69 -27.22
C ASP A 299 -12.10 -46.26 -25.80
N VAL A 300 -12.95 -45.60 -25.01
CA VAL A 300 -13.25 -46.04 -23.63
C VAL A 300 -14.68 -46.60 -23.55
N SER A 301 -14.80 -47.76 -22.93
CA SER A 301 -16.12 -48.39 -22.64
C SER A 301 -16.42 -48.28 -21.15
N LEU A 302 -17.38 -47.44 -20.78
CA LEU A 302 -17.85 -47.27 -19.40
C LEU A 302 -18.97 -48.30 -19.09
N ARG A 303 -18.80 -49.03 -18.01
CA ARG A 303 -19.83 -49.94 -17.52
C ARG A 303 -20.70 -49.22 -16.49
N VAL A 304 -22.00 -49.13 -16.85
CA VAL A 304 -23.02 -48.54 -15.98
C VAL A 304 -24.01 -49.63 -15.65
N ARG A 305 -23.81 -50.30 -14.50
CA ARG A 305 -24.60 -51.49 -14.11
C ARG A 305 -24.45 -52.62 -15.16
N PHE A 306 -25.51 -52.86 -15.90
CA PHE A 306 -25.61 -53.90 -16.95
C PHE A 306 -25.50 -53.33 -18.37
N VAL A 307 -25.25 -52.03 -18.50
CA VAL A 307 -25.14 -51.35 -19.80
C VAL A 307 -23.69 -50.89 -19.99
N ARG A 308 -23.23 -50.88 -21.25
CA ARG A 308 -21.94 -50.30 -21.64
C ARG A 308 -22.19 -49.10 -22.52
N ALA A 309 -21.58 -47.96 -22.18
CA ALA A 309 -21.56 -46.80 -23.02
C ALA A 309 -20.13 -46.67 -23.61
N LYS A 310 -20.03 -46.75 -24.94
CA LYS A 310 -18.76 -46.57 -25.65
C LYS A 310 -18.57 -45.09 -25.93
N LEU A 311 -17.43 -44.55 -25.55
CA LEU A 311 -16.99 -43.19 -25.84
C LEU A 311 -15.84 -43.27 -26.87
N ASP A 312 -16.03 -42.62 -28.00
CA ASP A 312 -15.05 -42.50 -29.07
C ASP A 312 -13.92 -41.54 -28.63
N ALA A 313 -12.66 -41.96 -28.81
CA ALA A 313 -11.50 -41.21 -28.37
C ALA A 313 -11.39 -39.84 -29.04
N ASP A 314 -11.62 -39.79 -30.36
CA ASP A 314 -11.52 -38.54 -31.13
C ASP A 314 -12.59 -37.55 -30.70
N ALA A 315 -13.84 -38.02 -30.49
CA ALA A 315 -14.93 -37.19 -30.00
C ALA A 315 -14.63 -36.62 -28.60
N VAL A 316 -14.13 -37.44 -27.68
CA VAL A 316 -13.71 -36.99 -26.31
C VAL A 316 -12.58 -36.02 -26.39
N ASN A 317 -11.54 -36.27 -27.19
CA ASN A 317 -10.41 -35.43 -27.37
C ASN A 317 -10.79 -34.05 -27.95
N ALA A 318 -11.70 -34.03 -28.92
CA ALA A 318 -12.26 -32.78 -29.46
C ALA A 318 -12.99 -31.95 -28.38
N LEU A 319 -13.72 -32.59 -27.45
CA LEU A 319 -14.35 -31.92 -26.31
C LEU A 319 -13.30 -31.28 -25.40
N VAL A 320 -12.26 -32.03 -25.00
CA VAL A 320 -11.15 -31.51 -24.17
C VAL A 320 -10.49 -30.32 -24.82
N GLN A 321 -10.15 -30.40 -26.11
CA GLN A 321 -9.53 -29.32 -26.87
C GLN A 321 -10.44 -28.08 -26.96
N THR A 322 -11.72 -28.27 -27.31
CA THR A 322 -12.70 -27.17 -27.42
C THR A 322 -12.86 -26.41 -26.11
N ILE A 323 -12.90 -27.12 -24.97
CA ILE A 323 -13.04 -26.50 -23.66
C ILE A 323 -11.73 -25.78 -23.28
N THR A 324 -10.58 -26.36 -23.60
CA THR A 324 -9.26 -25.78 -23.33
C THR A 324 -9.06 -24.45 -24.06
N THR A 325 -9.47 -24.35 -25.32
CA THR A 325 -9.31 -23.13 -26.13
C THR A 325 -10.14 -21.95 -25.62
N ARG A 326 -11.21 -22.18 -24.87
CA ARG A 326 -12.06 -21.12 -24.28
C ARG A 326 -11.43 -20.37 -23.11
N ARG A 327 -10.22 -20.75 -22.66
CA ARG A 327 -9.43 -20.07 -21.61
C ARG A 327 -10.20 -19.67 -20.34
N GLY A 328 -11.10 -20.52 -19.88
CA GLY A 328 -11.83 -20.32 -18.62
C GLY A 328 -11.08 -20.91 -17.41
N PRO A 329 -11.59 -20.68 -16.18
CA PRO A 329 -11.06 -21.30 -14.97
C PRO A 329 -11.03 -22.84 -15.09
N TYR A 330 -9.94 -23.46 -14.62
CA TYR A 330 -9.71 -24.90 -14.76
C TYR A 330 -10.86 -25.76 -14.18
N LYS A 331 -11.39 -25.38 -13.00
CA LYS A 331 -12.55 -26.07 -12.38
C LYS A 331 -13.82 -25.96 -13.24
N ALA A 332 -14.04 -24.80 -13.85
CA ALA A 332 -15.19 -24.60 -14.74
C ALA A 332 -15.06 -25.47 -16.01
N GLY A 333 -13.82 -25.57 -16.55
CA GLY A 333 -13.51 -26.46 -17.67
C GLY A 333 -13.80 -27.94 -17.33
N ARG A 334 -13.37 -28.40 -16.15
CA ARG A 334 -13.67 -29.75 -15.66
C ARG A 334 -15.15 -30.03 -15.55
N LEU A 335 -15.94 -29.08 -15.01
CA LEU A 335 -17.41 -29.21 -14.92
C LEU A 335 -18.04 -29.22 -16.30
N ALA A 336 -17.60 -28.41 -17.23
CA ALA A 336 -18.05 -28.40 -18.60
C ALA A 336 -17.75 -29.73 -19.31
N LEU A 337 -16.53 -30.27 -19.12
CA LEU A 337 -16.17 -31.60 -19.68
C LEU A 337 -17.04 -32.67 -19.10
N ARG A 338 -17.27 -32.72 -17.78
CA ARG A 338 -18.18 -33.66 -17.12
C ARG A 338 -19.57 -33.65 -17.77
N ALA A 339 -20.17 -32.48 -17.95
CA ALA A 339 -21.50 -32.35 -18.57
C ALA A 339 -21.53 -32.83 -20.03
N ARG A 340 -20.45 -32.52 -20.79
CA ARG A 340 -20.32 -32.96 -22.18
C ARG A 340 -20.12 -34.48 -22.29
N LEU A 341 -19.30 -35.08 -21.43
CA LEU A 341 -19.10 -36.53 -21.38
C LEU A 341 -20.37 -37.26 -21.04
N VAL A 342 -21.16 -36.74 -20.10
CA VAL A 342 -22.53 -37.33 -19.78
C VAL A 342 -23.43 -37.27 -21.01
N SER A 343 -23.44 -36.12 -21.72
CA SER A 343 -24.25 -35.99 -22.93
C SER A 343 -23.82 -36.96 -24.03
N GLU A 344 -22.50 -37.15 -24.21
CA GLU A 344 -21.94 -38.07 -25.20
C GLU A 344 -22.25 -39.53 -24.84
N ALA A 345 -22.06 -39.93 -23.59
CA ALA A 345 -22.42 -41.26 -23.10
C ALA A 345 -23.91 -41.56 -23.28
N ARG A 346 -24.77 -40.56 -23.02
CA ARG A 346 -26.22 -40.66 -23.22
C ARG A 346 -26.57 -40.82 -24.70
N ARG A 347 -25.89 -40.14 -25.62
CA ARG A 347 -26.06 -40.29 -27.07
C ARG A 347 -25.74 -41.74 -27.49
N THR A 348 -24.65 -42.29 -27.01
CA THR A 348 -24.24 -43.66 -27.29
C THR A 348 -25.24 -44.67 -26.66
N PHE A 349 -25.74 -44.39 -25.44
CA PHE A 349 -26.77 -45.21 -24.79
C PHE A 349 -28.06 -45.27 -25.61
N ARG A 350 -28.57 -44.13 -26.12
CA ARG A 350 -29.76 -44.07 -26.98
C ARG A 350 -29.60 -44.89 -28.26
N SER A 351 -28.43 -44.89 -28.87
CA SER A 351 -28.14 -45.62 -30.08
C SER A 351 -28.05 -47.13 -29.86
N SER A 352 -27.76 -47.60 -28.64
CA SER A 352 -27.55 -48.99 -28.27
C SER A 352 -28.71 -49.59 -27.44
N ALA A 353 -29.56 -48.77 -26.82
CA ALA A 353 -30.69 -49.24 -25.99
C ALA A 353 -31.94 -49.53 -26.79
N ARG A 354 -32.73 -50.57 -26.37
CA ARG A 354 -34.06 -50.82 -26.90
C ARG A 354 -35.02 -49.70 -26.50
N LEU A 355 -35.97 -49.37 -27.38
CA LEU A 355 -37.04 -48.37 -27.14
C LEU A 355 -37.62 -48.48 -25.72
N GLY A 356 -37.58 -47.40 -24.92
CA GLY A 356 -38.16 -47.30 -23.58
C GLY A 356 -37.17 -47.31 -22.41
N ALA A 357 -35.85 -47.27 -22.64
CA ALA A 357 -34.86 -47.16 -21.57
C ALA A 357 -34.88 -45.75 -20.90
N ASP A 358 -34.85 -45.72 -19.55
CA ASP A 358 -34.86 -44.51 -18.76
C ASP A 358 -33.48 -43.81 -18.81
N GLU A 359 -33.43 -42.72 -19.57
CA GLU A 359 -32.21 -41.88 -19.71
C GLU A 359 -31.83 -41.20 -18.40
N ALA A 360 -32.80 -40.80 -17.59
CA ALA A 360 -32.51 -40.14 -16.31
C ALA A 360 -31.89 -41.11 -15.32
N TRP A 361 -32.37 -42.37 -15.32
CA TRP A 361 -31.71 -43.42 -14.55
C TRP A 361 -30.27 -43.66 -15.02
N PHE A 362 -30.07 -43.77 -16.35
CA PHE A 362 -28.73 -43.98 -16.89
C PHE A 362 -27.74 -42.84 -16.51
N GLU A 363 -28.16 -41.60 -16.65
CA GLU A 363 -27.37 -40.43 -16.30
C GLU A 363 -27.00 -40.43 -14.81
N LYS A 364 -27.96 -40.70 -13.93
CA LYS A 364 -27.74 -40.80 -12.49
C LYS A 364 -26.73 -41.89 -12.12
N GLU A 365 -26.86 -43.09 -12.67
CA GLU A 365 -25.95 -44.19 -12.40
C GLU A 365 -24.55 -43.94 -13.01
N LEU A 366 -24.47 -43.34 -14.22
CA LEU A 366 -23.21 -42.96 -14.85
C LEU A 366 -22.45 -42.00 -13.97
N ILE A 367 -23.09 -40.91 -13.51
CA ILE A 367 -22.47 -39.87 -12.67
C ILE A 367 -21.99 -40.47 -11.33
N ALA A 368 -22.67 -41.47 -10.81
CA ALA A 368 -22.32 -42.14 -9.56
C ALA A 368 -21.25 -43.24 -9.74
N SER A 369 -20.88 -43.59 -10.99
CA SER A 369 -19.93 -44.69 -11.23
C SER A 369 -18.47 -44.25 -11.00
N ASP A 370 -17.69 -45.16 -10.40
CA ASP A 370 -16.25 -44.98 -10.20
C ASP A 370 -15.49 -44.90 -11.54
N GLU A 371 -15.93 -45.68 -12.56
CA GLU A 371 -15.32 -45.68 -13.89
C GLU A 371 -15.43 -44.30 -14.57
N PHE A 372 -16.59 -43.64 -14.47
CA PHE A 372 -16.80 -42.32 -15.01
C PHE A 372 -15.96 -41.28 -14.25
N SER A 373 -15.89 -41.41 -12.93
CA SER A 373 -15.06 -40.53 -12.09
C SER A 373 -13.59 -40.68 -12.42
N ALA A 374 -13.11 -41.93 -12.59
CA ALA A 374 -11.75 -42.23 -12.97
C ALA A 374 -11.39 -41.72 -14.37
N LEU A 375 -12.30 -41.82 -15.34
CA LEU A 375 -12.12 -41.26 -16.66
C LEU A 375 -12.00 -39.71 -16.62
N LEU A 376 -12.88 -39.07 -15.85
CA LEU A 376 -12.84 -37.60 -15.68
C LEU A 376 -11.56 -37.18 -14.98
N ASP A 377 -11.05 -37.93 -14.00
CA ASP A 377 -9.79 -37.67 -13.31
C ASP A 377 -8.57 -37.95 -14.20
N LEU A 378 -8.65 -38.91 -15.12
CA LEU A 378 -7.63 -39.15 -16.12
C LEU A 378 -7.53 -37.99 -17.10
N LEU A 379 -8.66 -37.56 -17.70
CA LEU A 379 -8.68 -36.50 -18.72
C LEU A 379 -8.42 -35.11 -18.14
N TRP A 380 -8.98 -34.83 -16.97
CA TRP A 380 -8.95 -33.50 -16.35
C TRP A 380 -8.93 -33.61 -14.81
N PRO A 381 -7.76 -33.95 -14.22
CA PRO A 381 -7.67 -34.22 -12.79
C PRO A 381 -8.02 -33.00 -11.94
N ALA A 382 -8.50 -33.24 -10.72
CA ALA A 382 -8.64 -32.17 -9.72
C ALA A 382 -7.25 -31.70 -9.27
N VAL A 383 -7.00 -30.41 -9.33
CA VAL A 383 -5.68 -29.83 -9.03
C VAL A 383 -5.74 -28.93 -7.79
N SER A 384 -4.89 -29.19 -6.81
CA SER A 384 -4.62 -28.27 -5.70
C SER A 384 -3.60 -27.22 -6.16
N PRO A 385 -3.88 -25.91 -5.99
CA PRO A 385 -2.94 -24.83 -6.34
C PRO A 385 -1.55 -25.02 -5.71
N ALA A 386 -1.53 -25.32 -4.42
CA ALA A 386 -0.28 -25.50 -3.68
C ALA A 386 0.51 -26.76 -4.12
N ALA A 387 -0.20 -27.85 -4.43
CA ALA A 387 0.42 -29.04 -4.98
C ALA A 387 1.02 -28.77 -6.37
N LEU A 388 0.31 -28.04 -7.22
CA LEU A 388 0.79 -27.65 -8.55
C LEU A 388 2.11 -26.90 -8.48
N VAL A 389 2.19 -25.82 -7.67
CA VAL A 389 3.39 -25.00 -7.53
C VAL A 389 4.54 -25.81 -6.92
N ARG A 390 4.24 -26.60 -5.85
CA ARG A 390 5.25 -27.47 -5.22
C ARG A 390 5.84 -28.47 -6.20
N GLU A 391 5.02 -29.19 -6.94
CA GLU A 391 5.46 -30.20 -7.89
C GLU A 391 6.21 -29.61 -9.08
N LEU A 392 5.74 -28.46 -9.59
CA LEU A 392 6.42 -27.74 -10.66
C LEU A 392 7.85 -27.37 -10.28
N LEU A 393 8.04 -26.73 -9.11
CA LEU A 393 9.38 -26.28 -8.68
C LEU A 393 10.27 -27.42 -8.20
N ALA A 394 9.70 -28.56 -7.76
CA ALA A 394 10.46 -29.71 -7.30
C ALA A 394 10.82 -30.73 -8.39
N SER A 395 10.25 -30.62 -9.59
CA SER A 395 10.49 -31.56 -10.69
C SER A 395 11.35 -30.94 -11.78
N PRO A 396 12.62 -31.34 -11.92
CA PRO A 396 13.48 -30.85 -13.00
C PRO A 396 12.86 -31.04 -14.39
N THR A 397 12.27 -32.19 -14.66
CA THR A 397 11.66 -32.53 -15.95
C THR A 397 10.42 -31.68 -16.27
N GLN A 398 9.60 -31.33 -15.26
CA GLN A 398 8.47 -30.41 -15.45
C GLN A 398 8.96 -28.98 -15.67
N LEU A 399 9.94 -28.51 -14.91
CA LEU A 399 10.55 -27.20 -15.12
C LEU A 399 11.13 -27.08 -16.53
N GLU A 400 11.97 -28.03 -16.96
CA GLU A 400 12.54 -28.04 -18.32
C GLU A 400 11.45 -28.01 -19.40
N ARG A 401 10.41 -28.83 -19.25
CA ARG A 401 9.31 -28.91 -20.21
C ARG A 401 8.52 -27.60 -20.30
N TYR A 402 8.13 -27.01 -19.17
CA TYR A 402 7.20 -25.88 -19.15
C TYR A 402 7.91 -24.53 -19.16
N ALA A 403 9.18 -24.45 -18.75
CA ALA A 403 10.00 -23.24 -18.82
C ALA A 403 10.63 -23.03 -20.20
N ASN A 404 10.63 -24.03 -21.07
CA ASN A 404 11.22 -23.94 -22.42
C ASN A 404 10.68 -22.74 -23.19
N GLY A 405 11.59 -21.88 -23.67
CA GLY A 405 11.28 -20.63 -24.37
C GLY A 405 10.75 -19.49 -23.46
N LEU A 406 10.66 -19.69 -22.13
CA LEU A 406 10.32 -18.65 -21.16
C LEU A 406 11.53 -18.21 -20.35
N PHE A 407 12.32 -19.17 -19.90
CA PHE A 407 13.47 -18.97 -19.02
C PHE A 407 14.73 -19.61 -19.62
N SER A 408 15.89 -19.06 -19.29
CA SER A 408 17.17 -19.70 -19.61
C SER A 408 17.36 -20.97 -18.75
N GLU A 409 18.33 -21.81 -19.14
CA GLU A 409 18.65 -23.00 -18.34
C GLU A 409 19.15 -22.64 -16.94
N ASP A 410 19.89 -21.52 -16.80
CA ASP A 410 20.37 -21.02 -15.53
C ASP A 410 19.22 -20.53 -14.65
N GLU A 411 18.31 -19.75 -15.19
CA GLU A 411 17.08 -19.32 -14.47
C GLU A 411 16.26 -20.57 -14.04
N GLY A 412 16.11 -21.55 -14.92
CA GLY A 412 15.42 -22.81 -14.63
C GLY A 412 16.10 -23.60 -13.51
N ARG A 413 17.45 -23.62 -13.47
CA ARG A 413 18.20 -24.25 -12.38
C ARG A 413 17.99 -23.55 -11.03
N LEU A 414 17.98 -22.22 -11.02
CA LEU A 414 17.73 -21.41 -9.83
C LEU A 414 16.31 -21.58 -9.25
N LEU A 415 15.32 -21.88 -10.09
CA LEU A 415 13.94 -22.15 -9.65
C LEU A 415 13.78 -23.53 -8.98
N ARG A 416 14.72 -24.46 -9.17
CA ARG A 416 14.61 -25.80 -8.60
C ARG A 416 14.71 -25.76 -7.08
N ARG A 417 13.88 -26.58 -6.45
CA ARG A 417 13.91 -26.79 -4.99
C ARG A 417 13.79 -28.27 -4.66
N GLU A 418 14.19 -28.63 -3.45
CA GLU A 418 13.95 -29.98 -2.93
C GLU A 418 12.45 -30.24 -2.76
N ARG A 419 12.08 -31.51 -2.96
CA ARG A 419 10.71 -31.96 -2.86
C ARG A 419 10.34 -32.25 -1.41
N ASP A 420 9.51 -31.40 -0.83
CA ASP A 420 8.90 -31.65 0.47
C ASP A 420 7.92 -32.84 0.41
N ALA A 421 7.83 -33.60 1.49
CA ALA A 421 6.96 -34.79 1.55
C ALA A 421 5.46 -34.43 1.37
N THR A 422 5.04 -33.31 1.94
CA THR A 422 3.62 -32.86 1.90
C THR A 422 3.52 -31.37 1.58
N VAL A 423 2.37 -30.94 1.08
CA VAL A 423 2.05 -29.51 0.87
C VAL A 423 2.10 -28.73 2.20
N ALA A 424 1.64 -29.32 3.30
CA ALA A 424 1.64 -28.69 4.62
C ALA A 424 3.06 -28.52 5.19
N GLY A 425 3.99 -29.42 4.81
CA GLY A 425 5.40 -29.36 5.18
C GLY A 425 6.22 -28.40 4.34
N THR A 426 5.72 -27.97 3.18
CA THR A 426 6.48 -27.15 2.25
C THR A 426 6.93 -25.83 2.88
N ALA A 427 8.22 -25.56 2.78
CA ALA A 427 8.84 -24.33 3.24
C ALA A 427 8.66 -23.23 2.17
N TRP A 428 7.54 -22.56 2.21
CA TRP A 428 7.23 -21.47 1.27
C TRP A 428 8.08 -20.23 1.56
N SER A 429 8.46 -19.51 0.49
CA SER A 429 9.03 -18.17 0.58
C SER A 429 7.91 -17.11 0.42
N ILE A 430 8.22 -15.86 0.72
CA ILE A 430 7.29 -14.75 0.48
C ILE A 430 6.98 -14.59 -1.02
N ASP A 431 7.95 -14.90 -1.88
CA ASP A 431 7.83 -14.77 -3.32
C ASP A 431 6.99 -15.91 -3.94
N ASP A 432 6.90 -17.07 -3.27
CA ASP A 432 5.99 -18.15 -3.64
C ASP A 432 4.52 -17.78 -3.49
N LEU A 433 4.18 -16.83 -2.60
CA LEU A 433 2.79 -16.45 -2.33
C LEU A 433 2.08 -15.91 -3.58
N ALA A 434 2.79 -15.15 -4.42
CA ALA A 434 2.24 -14.65 -5.68
C ALA A 434 2.01 -15.79 -6.69
N LEU A 435 2.85 -16.83 -6.69
CA LEU A 435 2.67 -18.03 -7.51
C LEU A 435 1.47 -18.86 -7.04
N LEU A 436 1.28 -18.98 -5.73
CA LEU A 436 0.12 -19.65 -5.14
C LEU A 436 -1.18 -18.92 -5.48
N ASP A 437 -1.16 -17.58 -5.48
CA ASP A 437 -2.30 -16.77 -5.89
C ASP A 437 -2.61 -16.95 -7.39
N GLU A 438 -1.60 -16.98 -8.26
CA GLU A 438 -1.74 -17.26 -9.69
C GLU A 438 -2.37 -18.64 -9.92
N ALA A 439 -1.84 -19.68 -9.27
CA ALA A 439 -2.36 -21.03 -9.36
C ALA A 439 -3.81 -21.12 -8.83
N THR A 440 -4.13 -20.41 -7.76
CA THR A 440 -5.48 -20.34 -7.18
C THR A 440 -6.45 -19.68 -8.17
N TYR A 441 -6.06 -18.57 -8.77
CA TYR A 441 -6.87 -17.89 -9.79
C TYR A 441 -7.11 -18.77 -11.02
N LEU A 442 -6.07 -19.37 -11.57
CA LEU A 442 -6.16 -20.24 -12.75
C LEU A 442 -7.02 -21.47 -12.49
N THR A 443 -7.01 -22.00 -11.28
CA THR A 443 -7.88 -23.16 -10.90
C THR A 443 -9.32 -22.76 -10.63
N GLY A 444 -9.65 -21.45 -10.56
CA GLY A 444 -11.02 -20.95 -10.40
C GLY A 444 -11.34 -20.44 -8.99
N GLY A 445 -10.34 -20.30 -8.12
CA GLY A 445 -10.46 -19.54 -6.87
C GLY A 445 -10.41 -18.03 -7.15
N ARG A 446 -11.22 -17.28 -6.41
CA ARG A 446 -11.17 -15.82 -6.45
C ARG A 446 -10.93 -15.31 -5.04
N GLY A 447 -9.98 -14.38 -4.90
CA GLY A 447 -9.81 -13.60 -3.69
C GLY A 447 -10.93 -12.58 -3.52
N ARG A 448 -10.99 -11.94 -2.37
CA ARG A 448 -11.88 -10.80 -2.14
C ARG A 448 -11.50 -9.67 -3.11
N SER A 449 -12.48 -9.04 -3.72
CA SER A 449 -12.34 -7.83 -4.53
C SER A 449 -12.71 -6.59 -3.72
N TYR A 450 -12.23 -5.44 -4.17
CA TYR A 450 -12.43 -4.14 -3.54
C TYR A 450 -12.81 -3.11 -4.59
N GLY A 451 -13.58 -2.10 -4.18
CA GLY A 451 -13.97 -0.99 -5.04
C GLY A 451 -12.81 -0.04 -5.33
N HIS A 452 -11.86 0.09 -4.40
CA HIS A 452 -10.62 0.85 -4.57
C HIS A 452 -9.46 0.22 -3.82
N ILE A 453 -8.24 0.30 -4.39
CA ILE A 453 -7.02 -0.17 -3.73
C ILE A 453 -5.98 0.96 -3.72
N VAL A 454 -5.41 1.22 -2.54
CA VAL A 454 -4.21 2.06 -2.38
C VAL A 454 -3.01 1.17 -2.14
N VAL A 455 -1.96 1.34 -2.92
CA VAL A 455 -0.71 0.58 -2.80
C VAL A 455 0.41 1.55 -2.45
N ASP A 456 0.99 1.40 -1.27
CA ASP A 456 2.13 2.20 -0.84
C ASP A 456 3.45 1.46 -1.02
N GLU A 457 4.56 2.20 -1.16
CA GLU A 457 5.91 1.68 -1.44
C GLU A 457 5.96 0.74 -2.66
N ALA A 458 5.16 1.05 -3.67
CA ALA A 458 4.89 0.17 -4.81
C ALA A 458 6.12 -0.13 -5.68
N GLN A 459 7.17 0.70 -5.63
CA GLN A 459 8.42 0.49 -6.38
C GLN A 459 9.16 -0.80 -6.01
N ASP A 460 8.85 -1.41 -4.85
CA ASP A 460 9.47 -2.68 -4.41
C ASP A 460 8.67 -3.92 -4.80
N LEU A 461 7.48 -3.74 -5.36
CA LEU A 461 6.62 -4.85 -5.74
C LEU A 461 7.06 -5.48 -7.06
N THR A 462 6.96 -6.80 -7.13
CA THR A 462 7.27 -7.55 -8.35
C THR A 462 6.09 -7.56 -9.33
N PRO A 463 6.32 -7.82 -10.63
CA PRO A 463 5.26 -8.01 -11.61
C PRO A 463 4.19 -9.03 -11.20
N MET A 464 4.60 -10.14 -10.57
CA MET A 464 3.65 -11.14 -10.06
C MET A 464 2.78 -10.62 -8.92
N GLN A 465 3.33 -9.75 -8.05
CA GLN A 465 2.55 -9.09 -6.99
C GLN A 465 1.58 -8.07 -7.56
N PHE A 466 1.95 -7.30 -8.59
CA PHE A 466 1.01 -6.42 -9.28
C PHE A 466 -0.13 -7.18 -9.95
N ARG A 467 0.14 -8.33 -10.57
CA ARG A 467 -0.92 -9.21 -11.09
C ARG A 467 -1.90 -9.66 -9.99
N MET A 468 -1.38 -9.98 -8.81
CA MET A 468 -2.20 -10.36 -7.66
C MET A 468 -3.09 -9.20 -7.19
N ILE A 469 -2.58 -7.95 -7.19
CA ILE A 469 -3.33 -6.74 -6.84
C ILE A 469 -4.40 -6.44 -7.90
N ALA A 470 -4.04 -6.45 -9.18
CA ALA A 470 -4.96 -6.16 -10.29
C ALA A 470 -6.23 -7.02 -10.26
N ARG A 471 -6.11 -8.30 -9.90
CA ARG A 471 -7.26 -9.21 -9.78
C ARG A 471 -8.25 -8.83 -8.67
N ARG A 472 -7.82 -8.03 -7.70
CA ARG A 472 -8.63 -7.58 -6.56
C ARG A 472 -9.30 -6.22 -6.79
N ALA A 473 -8.95 -5.54 -7.89
CA ALA A 473 -9.58 -4.30 -8.34
C ALA A 473 -10.19 -4.49 -9.75
N PRO A 474 -11.30 -5.20 -9.89
CA PRO A 474 -11.87 -5.52 -11.20
C PRO A 474 -12.30 -4.27 -11.99
N SER A 475 -12.61 -3.16 -11.32
CA SER A 475 -12.87 -1.86 -11.94
C SER A 475 -11.61 -1.16 -12.47
N GLY A 476 -10.41 -1.58 -12.03
CA GLY A 476 -9.14 -0.89 -12.28
C GLY A 476 -8.94 0.38 -11.45
N SER A 477 -9.79 0.64 -10.47
CA SER A 477 -9.64 1.77 -9.55
C SER A 477 -8.52 1.48 -8.55
N ILE A 478 -7.31 1.99 -8.84
CA ILE A 478 -6.10 1.75 -8.05
C ILE A 478 -5.32 3.05 -7.91
N THR A 479 -4.84 3.34 -6.71
CA THR A 479 -3.84 4.39 -6.45
C THR A 479 -2.53 3.73 -6.07
N VAL A 480 -1.48 4.02 -6.83
CA VAL A 480 -0.12 3.48 -6.66
C VAL A 480 0.79 4.61 -6.21
N LEU A 481 1.37 4.48 -5.03
CA LEU A 481 2.27 5.46 -4.44
C LEU A 481 3.66 4.86 -4.34
N GLY A 482 4.69 5.62 -4.70
CA GLY A 482 6.05 5.14 -4.57
C GLY A 482 7.11 6.17 -4.94
N ASP A 483 8.36 5.72 -4.85
CA ASP A 483 9.54 6.47 -5.23
C ASP A 483 10.54 5.54 -5.95
N LEU A 484 10.70 5.72 -7.26
CA LEU A 484 11.63 4.90 -8.05
C LEU A 484 13.10 5.03 -7.58
N ALA A 485 13.46 6.18 -6.99
CA ALA A 485 14.78 6.38 -6.41
C ALA A 485 15.01 5.57 -5.13
N GLN A 486 13.94 5.11 -4.47
CA GLN A 486 13.99 4.28 -3.28
C GLN A 486 13.69 2.79 -3.57
N ALA A 487 13.74 2.35 -4.83
CA ALA A 487 13.52 0.97 -5.19
C ALA A 487 14.71 0.08 -4.77
N THR A 488 14.52 -0.73 -3.75
CA THR A 488 15.51 -1.65 -3.18
C THR A 488 15.09 -3.11 -3.21
N GLY A 489 13.88 -3.38 -3.70
CA GLY A 489 13.29 -4.70 -3.85
C GLY A 489 14.00 -5.60 -4.88
N PRO A 490 13.50 -6.83 -5.08
CA PRO A 490 14.07 -7.78 -6.05
C PRO A 490 13.81 -7.40 -7.50
N TRP A 491 12.88 -6.48 -7.74
CA TRP A 491 12.53 -5.97 -9.06
C TRP A 491 12.71 -4.46 -9.11
N THR A 492 13.19 -3.94 -10.24
CA THR A 492 13.39 -2.50 -10.43
C THR A 492 12.73 -2.05 -11.72
N TYR A 493 11.93 -1.00 -11.62
CA TYR A 493 11.30 -0.34 -12.75
C TYR A 493 12.14 0.86 -13.19
N THR A 494 12.13 1.15 -14.49
CA THR A 494 12.77 2.35 -15.04
C THR A 494 11.84 3.55 -15.00
N ASP A 495 10.54 3.30 -15.18
CA ASP A 495 9.50 4.33 -15.12
C ASP A 495 8.15 3.73 -14.65
N TRP A 496 7.22 4.60 -14.29
CA TRP A 496 5.87 4.19 -13.85
C TRP A 496 4.99 3.65 -14.98
N GLY A 497 5.38 3.83 -16.25
CA GLY A 497 4.69 3.26 -17.40
C GLY A 497 4.72 1.73 -17.37
N GLU A 498 5.85 1.14 -16.95
CA GLU A 498 5.97 -0.31 -16.78
C GLU A 498 4.95 -0.83 -15.74
N VAL A 499 4.82 -0.16 -14.60
CA VAL A 499 3.86 -0.53 -13.54
C VAL A 499 2.42 -0.36 -14.04
N ARG A 500 2.13 0.74 -14.75
CA ARG A 500 0.81 0.94 -15.34
C ARG A 500 0.45 -0.16 -16.35
N ALA A 501 1.42 -0.61 -17.14
CA ALA A 501 1.21 -1.71 -18.09
C ALA A 501 0.88 -3.04 -17.38
N LEU A 502 1.49 -3.32 -16.21
CA LEU A 502 1.18 -4.50 -15.41
C LEU A 502 -0.21 -4.46 -14.77
N LEU A 503 -0.69 -3.27 -14.44
CA LEU A 503 -2.00 -3.02 -13.85
C LEU A 503 -3.07 -2.68 -14.90
N ALA A 504 -2.72 -2.68 -16.19
CA ALA A 504 -3.57 -2.22 -17.28
C ALA A 504 -4.98 -2.83 -17.20
N SER A 505 -5.97 -1.94 -17.15
CA SER A 505 -7.39 -2.20 -17.19
C SER A 505 -8.03 -1.30 -18.26
N ALA A 506 -9.36 -1.38 -18.42
CA ALA A 506 -10.10 -0.42 -19.25
C ALA A 506 -10.18 0.99 -18.63
N ALA A 507 -9.78 1.15 -17.36
CA ALA A 507 -9.81 2.43 -16.67
C ALA A 507 -8.73 3.39 -17.22
N PRO A 508 -9.01 4.71 -17.29
CA PRO A 508 -8.01 5.72 -17.62
C PRO A 508 -6.81 5.66 -16.68
N SER A 509 -5.63 6.02 -17.15
CA SER A 509 -4.44 6.10 -16.31
C SER A 509 -3.93 7.54 -16.21
N ARG A 510 -3.57 7.97 -14.99
CA ARG A 510 -2.97 9.26 -14.67
C ARG A 510 -1.68 9.07 -13.91
N HIS A 511 -0.73 9.98 -14.12
CA HIS A 511 0.52 10.06 -13.36
C HIS A 511 0.71 11.45 -12.79
N ASP A 512 0.96 11.53 -11.49
CA ASP A 512 1.23 12.76 -10.78
C ASP A 512 2.58 12.66 -10.04
N GLU A 513 3.20 13.82 -9.80
CA GLU A 513 4.44 13.93 -9.06
C GLU A 513 4.26 14.86 -7.86
N LEU A 514 4.76 14.44 -6.70
CA LEU A 514 4.89 15.26 -5.49
C LEU A 514 6.35 15.67 -5.37
N THR A 515 6.62 16.94 -5.57
CA THR A 515 7.99 17.47 -5.66
C THR A 515 8.44 18.19 -4.39
N LEU A 516 7.50 18.52 -3.49
CA LEU A 516 7.76 19.29 -2.29
C LEU A 516 7.82 18.40 -1.05
N GLY A 517 8.97 18.41 -0.37
CA GLY A 517 9.20 17.68 0.89
C GLY A 517 8.98 18.58 2.11
N TYR A 518 8.40 17.99 3.17
CA TYR A 518 8.02 18.72 4.40
C TYR A 518 8.82 18.25 5.62
N ARG A 519 9.50 17.12 5.55
CA ARG A 519 10.15 16.47 6.70
C ARG A 519 11.66 16.64 6.69
N ALA A 520 12.33 16.17 5.65
CA ALA A 520 13.77 16.19 5.56
C ALA A 520 14.30 17.61 5.30
N PRO A 521 15.42 18.01 5.92
CA PRO A 521 16.04 19.30 5.67
C PRO A 521 16.54 19.42 4.23
N GLY A 522 16.38 20.59 3.60
CA GLY A 522 16.79 20.84 2.22
C GLY A 522 18.26 20.51 1.98
N ARG A 523 19.14 20.96 2.88
CA ARG A 523 20.59 20.66 2.79
C ARG A 523 20.92 19.17 2.76
N VAL A 524 20.15 18.35 3.50
CA VAL A 524 20.31 16.90 3.50
C VAL A 524 19.77 16.30 2.19
N LEU A 525 18.62 16.78 1.70
CA LEU A 525 18.07 16.34 0.42
C LEU A 525 18.96 16.72 -0.76
N ASP A 526 19.50 17.95 -0.77
CA ASP A 526 20.43 18.43 -1.80
C ASP A 526 21.68 17.54 -1.85
N PHE A 527 22.24 17.21 -0.68
CA PHE A 527 23.39 16.32 -0.58
C PHE A 527 23.07 14.90 -1.09
N ALA A 528 21.96 14.30 -0.64
CA ALA A 528 21.56 12.97 -1.05
C ALA A 528 21.19 12.91 -2.55
N SER A 529 20.60 13.97 -3.10
CA SER A 529 20.17 14.07 -4.50
C SER A 529 21.32 14.01 -5.50
N ARG A 530 22.54 14.24 -5.07
CA ARG A 530 23.75 14.03 -5.91
C ARG A 530 23.89 12.59 -6.40
N LEU A 531 23.28 11.62 -5.70
CA LEU A 531 23.26 10.22 -6.12
C LEU A 531 22.24 9.93 -7.24
N LEU A 532 21.21 10.79 -7.44
CA LEU A 532 20.07 10.49 -8.33
C LEU A 532 20.47 10.28 -9.80
N PRO A 533 21.42 11.03 -10.41
CA PRO A 533 21.82 10.81 -11.79
C PRO A 533 22.24 9.36 -12.07
N ASP A 534 22.89 8.71 -11.11
CA ASP A 534 23.37 7.34 -11.22
C ASP A 534 22.35 6.32 -10.67
N ALA A 535 21.72 6.64 -9.54
CA ALA A 535 20.80 5.74 -8.86
C ALA A 535 19.45 5.61 -9.56
N ALA A 536 18.88 6.71 -10.04
CA ALA A 536 17.56 6.78 -10.64
C ALA A 536 17.46 7.88 -11.70
N PRO A 537 18.09 7.69 -12.87
CA PRO A 537 18.06 8.67 -13.96
C PRO A 537 16.62 9.04 -14.33
N GLY A 538 16.32 10.33 -14.43
CA GLY A 538 15.00 10.83 -14.78
C GLY A 538 14.06 11.10 -13.61
N VAL A 539 14.44 10.75 -12.37
CA VAL A 539 13.68 11.17 -11.17
C VAL A 539 14.05 12.59 -10.81
N VAL A 540 13.04 13.45 -10.67
CA VAL A 540 13.24 14.87 -10.26
C VAL A 540 13.59 14.91 -8.77
N PRO A 541 14.66 15.64 -8.38
CA PRO A 541 15.01 15.84 -6.98
C PRO A 541 13.85 16.49 -6.20
N THR A 542 13.61 16.01 -4.97
CA THR A 542 12.64 16.62 -4.06
C THR A 542 13.23 17.90 -3.47
N SER A 543 12.53 19.02 -3.60
CA SER A 543 12.83 20.26 -2.88
C SER A 543 12.19 20.25 -1.49
N SER A 544 12.80 20.92 -0.51
CA SER A 544 12.25 21.00 0.85
C SER A 544 11.83 22.42 1.22
N ILE A 545 10.70 22.54 1.93
CA ILE A 545 10.31 23.81 2.56
C ILE A 545 11.18 24.15 3.79
N ARG A 546 11.89 23.15 4.34
CA ARG A 546 12.75 23.30 5.52
C ARG A 546 14.20 23.43 5.05
N LEU A 547 14.80 24.59 5.20
CA LEU A 547 16.21 24.80 4.80
C LEU A 547 17.18 23.88 5.56
N GLY A 548 16.88 23.58 6.83
CA GLY A 548 17.79 22.87 7.72
C GLY A 548 18.77 23.81 8.41
N ARG A 549 19.23 23.42 9.60
CA ARG A 549 20.14 24.26 10.42
C ARG A 549 21.62 24.07 10.03
N THR A 550 22.01 22.86 9.65
CA THR A 550 23.38 22.46 9.38
C THR A 550 23.51 21.69 8.09
N ASP A 551 24.66 21.80 7.43
CA ASP A 551 25.07 20.90 6.36
C ASP A 551 25.35 19.49 6.94
N PRO A 552 25.29 18.42 6.12
CA PRO A 552 25.73 17.10 6.53
C PRO A 552 27.18 17.11 7.04
N VAL A 553 27.42 16.53 8.21
CA VAL A 553 28.76 16.44 8.81
C VAL A 553 29.48 15.22 8.25
N LEU A 554 30.66 15.45 7.65
CA LEU A 554 31.53 14.40 7.11
C LEU A 554 32.71 14.19 8.03
N ARG A 555 32.93 12.96 8.51
CA ARG A 555 33.98 12.60 9.45
C ARG A 555 34.79 11.42 8.93
N SER A 556 36.00 11.73 8.45
CA SER A 556 36.97 10.68 8.07
C SER A 556 37.74 10.21 9.30
N VAL A 557 37.84 8.89 9.47
CA VAL A 557 38.52 8.25 10.59
C VAL A 557 39.35 7.06 10.10
N HIS A 558 40.27 6.58 10.94
CA HIS A 558 40.98 5.32 10.64
C HIS A 558 40.04 4.13 10.80
N GLU A 559 40.19 3.10 9.98
CA GLU A 559 39.31 1.90 9.97
C GLU A 559 39.15 1.24 11.35
N SER A 560 40.26 1.19 12.14
CA SER A 560 40.22 0.62 13.49
C SER A 560 39.36 1.41 14.47
N ALA A 561 39.16 2.71 14.25
CA ALA A 561 38.37 3.60 15.09
C ALA A 561 36.93 3.81 14.60
N LEU A 562 36.59 3.29 13.42
CA LEU A 562 35.32 3.56 12.73
C LEU A 562 34.10 3.29 13.62
N ALA A 563 34.01 2.11 14.21
CA ALA A 563 32.86 1.71 15.00
C ALA A 563 32.72 2.49 16.31
N ASP A 564 33.84 2.76 16.99
CA ASP A 564 33.84 3.56 18.22
C ASP A 564 33.51 5.05 17.92
N ALA A 565 34.02 5.59 16.80
CA ALA A 565 33.73 6.95 16.36
C ALA A 565 32.26 7.13 15.97
N ALA A 566 31.66 6.16 15.24
CA ALA A 566 30.26 6.19 14.88
C ALA A 566 29.33 6.13 16.11
N LEU A 567 29.66 5.30 17.09
CA LEU A 567 28.91 5.19 18.32
C LEU A 567 29.07 6.46 19.19
N ALA A 568 30.26 7.01 19.30
CA ALA A 568 30.51 8.24 20.03
C ALA A 568 29.76 9.43 19.41
N GLU A 569 29.73 9.55 18.07
CA GLU A 569 28.95 10.55 17.35
C GLU A 569 27.46 10.43 17.64
N ALA A 570 26.91 9.20 17.54
CA ALA A 570 25.49 8.95 17.81
C ALA A 570 25.11 9.29 19.26
N LEU A 571 25.96 8.92 20.24
CA LEU A 571 25.73 9.24 21.64
C LEU A 571 25.82 10.75 21.92
N ALA A 572 26.72 11.48 21.25
CA ALA A 572 26.81 12.94 21.36
C ALA A 572 25.51 13.60 20.84
N LEU A 573 24.95 13.11 19.74
CA LEU A 573 23.73 13.64 19.15
C LEU A 573 22.49 13.45 20.05
N THR A 574 22.51 12.52 21.01
CA THR A 574 21.39 12.35 21.97
C THR A 574 21.21 13.54 22.92
N ALA A 575 22.17 14.48 22.99
CA ALA A 575 22.02 15.70 23.77
C ALA A 575 20.98 16.66 23.19
N GLU A 576 20.78 16.62 21.86
CA GLU A 576 19.87 17.53 21.13
C GLU A 576 18.74 16.80 20.42
N HIS A 577 18.84 15.47 20.22
CA HIS A 577 17.93 14.66 19.46
C HIS A 577 17.40 13.47 20.27
N ALA A 578 16.09 13.28 20.23
CA ALA A 578 15.44 12.23 21.03
C ALA A 578 15.67 10.83 20.44
N LEU A 579 15.73 10.72 19.11
CA LEU A 579 15.87 9.45 18.39
C LEU A 579 16.99 9.53 17.36
N VAL A 580 18.08 8.79 17.61
CA VAL A 580 19.26 8.76 16.75
C VAL A 580 19.41 7.35 16.14
N ALA A 581 19.63 7.26 14.82
CA ALA A 581 19.98 6.00 14.16
C ALA A 581 21.46 5.94 13.78
N VAL A 582 22.07 4.77 13.94
CA VAL A 582 23.34 4.41 13.33
C VAL A 582 23.06 3.43 12.20
N ILE A 583 23.10 3.91 10.95
CA ILE A 583 22.84 3.09 9.77
C ILE A 583 24.15 2.49 9.27
N THR A 584 24.18 1.16 9.15
CA THR A 584 25.40 0.40 8.88
C THR A 584 25.27 -0.49 7.66
N PRO A 585 26.34 -0.70 6.88
CA PRO A 585 26.40 -1.82 5.95
C PRO A 585 26.33 -3.16 6.72
N GLU A 586 25.86 -4.23 6.06
CA GLU A 586 25.66 -5.53 6.69
C GLU A 586 26.96 -6.13 7.24
N GLU A 587 28.09 -5.88 6.60
CA GLU A 587 29.42 -6.38 6.97
C GLU A 587 29.90 -5.81 8.31
N ILE A 588 29.58 -4.55 8.60
CA ILE A 588 30.02 -3.86 9.82
C ILE A 588 28.98 -3.98 10.95
N HIS A 589 27.74 -4.28 10.61
CA HIS A 589 26.62 -4.35 11.55
C HIS A 589 26.90 -5.24 12.79
N PRO A 590 27.47 -6.47 12.67
CA PRO A 590 27.77 -7.31 13.84
C PRO A 590 28.77 -6.65 14.82
N ARG A 591 29.76 -5.91 14.30
CA ARG A 591 30.79 -5.23 15.12
C ARG A 591 30.16 -4.10 15.95
N LEU A 592 29.34 -3.24 15.32
CA LEU A 592 28.62 -2.17 16.02
C LEU A 592 27.61 -2.73 17.03
N THR A 593 26.91 -3.79 16.66
CA THR A 593 25.95 -4.47 17.55
C THR A 593 26.64 -5.05 18.78
N HIS A 594 27.88 -5.52 18.66
CA HIS A 594 28.67 -5.97 19.82
C HIS A 594 29.01 -4.81 20.77
N LEU A 595 29.38 -3.63 20.22
CA LEU A 595 29.70 -2.44 21.00
C LEU A 595 28.44 -1.87 21.72
N SER A 596 27.23 -2.03 21.17
CA SER A 596 25.99 -1.57 21.80
C SER A 596 25.76 -2.13 23.21
N ARG A 597 26.37 -3.27 23.55
CA ARG A 597 26.28 -3.87 24.90
C ARG A 597 27.00 -3.06 25.97
N ARG A 598 27.81 -2.08 25.58
CA ARG A 598 28.60 -1.25 26.49
C ARG A 598 27.84 -0.01 27.01
N ASP A 599 26.74 0.37 26.35
CA ASP A 599 25.93 1.52 26.75
C ASP A 599 24.44 1.19 26.66
N GLU A 600 23.71 1.36 27.75
CA GLU A 600 22.27 1.06 27.84
C GLU A 600 21.38 1.97 27.00
N ARG A 601 21.90 3.14 26.55
CA ARG A 601 21.18 4.03 25.63
C ARG A 601 21.14 3.50 24.21
N VAL A 602 21.93 2.50 23.87
CA VAL A 602 22.07 1.96 22.54
C VAL A 602 21.26 0.66 22.43
N GLY A 603 20.31 0.64 21.50
CA GLY A 603 19.45 -0.48 21.18
C GLY A 603 19.68 -1.01 19.77
N ARG A 604 18.96 -2.08 19.46
CA ARG A 604 18.95 -2.73 18.15
C ARG A 604 17.54 -2.76 17.61
N LEU A 605 17.36 -2.54 16.32
CA LEU A 605 16.06 -2.52 15.67
C LEU A 605 15.27 -3.82 15.88
N ASP A 606 15.95 -4.98 15.79
CA ASP A 606 15.35 -6.31 15.92
C ASP A 606 14.92 -6.68 17.35
N ARG A 607 15.45 -5.98 18.37
CA ARG A 607 15.27 -6.32 19.77
C ARG A 607 14.51 -5.25 20.56
N ASP A 608 14.92 -4.00 20.38
CA ASP A 608 14.47 -2.89 21.22
C ASP A 608 13.42 -2.01 20.51
N ALA A 609 13.14 -2.26 19.22
CA ALA A 609 12.07 -1.60 18.44
C ALA A 609 12.02 -0.06 18.61
N MET A 610 13.20 0.60 18.56
CA MET A 610 13.34 2.07 18.69
C MET A 610 12.95 2.64 20.07
N THR A 611 12.97 1.83 21.11
CA THR A 611 12.68 2.29 22.50
C THR A 611 13.90 2.92 23.19
N ARG A 612 15.08 2.86 22.57
CA ARG A 612 16.32 3.46 23.07
C ARG A 612 16.66 4.74 22.31
N PRO A 613 17.34 5.69 22.96
CA PRO A 613 17.75 6.95 22.30
C PRO A 613 18.58 6.75 21.04
N VAL A 614 19.46 5.73 21.02
CA VAL A 614 20.25 5.34 19.84
C VAL A 614 19.82 3.97 19.36
N THR A 615 19.55 3.81 18.07
CA THR A 615 19.21 2.51 17.46
C THR A 615 20.17 2.17 16.33
N ILE A 616 20.83 1.00 16.39
CA ILE A 616 21.65 0.47 15.31
C ILE A 616 20.77 -0.25 14.31
N VAL A 617 20.85 0.16 13.02
CA VAL A 617 19.98 -0.31 11.95
C VAL A 617 20.82 -0.76 10.75
N PRO A 618 20.71 -1.99 10.26
CA PRO A 618 21.34 -2.36 9.00
C PRO A 618 20.65 -1.62 7.83
N ALA A 619 21.43 -1.14 6.86
CA ALA A 619 20.93 -0.30 5.77
C ALA A 619 19.71 -0.90 5.02
N PRO A 620 19.61 -2.22 4.73
CA PRO A 620 18.41 -2.77 4.08
C PRO A 620 17.11 -2.67 4.91
N SER A 621 17.24 -2.47 6.23
CA SER A 621 16.08 -2.42 7.16
C SER A 621 15.61 -1.00 7.50
N VAL A 622 16.27 0.04 6.96
CA VAL A 622 16.00 1.44 7.34
C VAL A 622 14.80 2.04 6.61
N LYS A 623 14.33 1.38 5.57
CA LYS A 623 13.24 1.87 4.72
C LYS A 623 11.92 2.00 5.51
N GLY A 624 11.25 3.15 5.33
CA GLY A 624 10.02 3.48 6.06
C GLY A 624 10.22 3.95 7.49
N LEU A 625 11.47 3.98 8.01
CA LEU A 625 11.80 4.51 9.32
C LEU A 625 12.29 5.97 9.18
N GLU A 626 12.07 6.77 10.24
CA GLU A 626 12.49 8.17 10.33
C GLU A 626 13.11 8.41 11.70
N PHE A 627 14.15 9.25 11.76
CA PHE A 627 14.90 9.55 12.96
C PHE A 627 15.21 11.04 13.04
N ASP A 628 15.32 11.59 14.25
CA ASP A 628 15.70 12.99 14.41
C ASP A 628 17.11 13.25 13.83
N ALA A 629 18.05 12.37 14.17
CA ALA A 629 19.40 12.41 13.63
C ALA A 629 19.85 11.03 13.13
N VAL A 630 20.70 11.02 12.11
CA VAL A 630 21.24 9.79 11.52
C VAL A 630 22.76 9.89 11.40
N VAL A 631 23.43 8.81 11.79
CA VAL A 631 24.84 8.57 11.53
C VAL A 631 24.97 7.45 10.51
N VAL A 632 25.38 7.77 9.28
CA VAL A 632 25.63 6.76 8.23
C VAL A 632 27.10 6.35 8.29
N VAL A 633 27.32 5.03 8.40
CA VAL A 633 28.67 4.43 8.51
C VAL A 633 29.06 3.82 7.18
N GLU A 634 30.27 4.11 6.70
CA GLU A 634 30.85 3.58 5.45
C GLU A 634 29.88 3.62 4.26
N PRO A 635 29.49 4.79 3.76
CA PRO A 635 28.53 4.92 2.67
C PRO A 635 28.96 4.19 1.39
N SER A 636 30.26 4.04 1.14
CA SER A 636 30.79 3.31 -0.02
C SER A 636 30.46 1.83 0.02
N LEU A 637 30.46 1.20 1.21
CA LEU A 637 30.04 -0.19 1.37
C LEU A 637 28.53 -0.36 1.18
N ILE A 638 27.72 0.63 1.62
CA ILE A 638 26.27 0.61 1.37
C ILE A 638 25.97 0.77 -0.12
N ALA A 639 26.68 1.70 -0.80
CA ALA A 639 26.51 1.94 -2.24
C ALA A 639 26.92 0.73 -3.08
N GLY A 640 27.94 -0.02 -2.65
CA GLY A 640 28.45 -1.13 -3.44
C GLY A 640 28.85 -0.72 -4.86
N SER A 641 28.64 -1.61 -5.82
CA SER A 641 28.99 -1.41 -7.25
C SER A 641 27.80 -1.27 -8.18
N ASP A 642 26.57 -1.30 -7.68
CA ASP A 642 25.37 -1.32 -8.49
C ASP A 642 24.37 -0.20 -8.14
N ARG A 643 23.39 0.01 -9.03
CA ARG A 643 22.33 1.00 -8.83
C ARG A 643 21.48 0.75 -7.60
N ARG A 644 21.29 -0.51 -7.20
CA ARG A 644 20.50 -0.87 -6.03
C ARG A 644 21.18 -0.40 -4.76
N GLY A 645 22.50 -0.57 -4.66
CA GLY A 645 23.28 -0.07 -3.53
C GLY A 645 23.27 1.46 -3.45
N LEU A 646 23.37 2.17 -4.60
CA LEU A 646 23.21 3.63 -4.63
C LEU A 646 21.84 4.09 -4.14
N ARG A 647 20.75 3.38 -4.52
CA ARG A 647 19.41 3.65 -4.02
C ARG A 647 19.28 3.37 -2.53
N LEU A 648 19.92 2.31 -2.05
CA LEU A 648 19.93 1.99 -0.63
C LEU A 648 20.65 3.09 0.18
N LEU A 649 21.77 3.59 -0.35
CA LEU A 649 22.47 4.73 0.25
C LEU A 649 21.59 6.00 0.21
N TYR A 650 20.92 6.29 -0.91
CA TYR A 650 19.97 7.39 -1.01
C TYR A 650 18.85 7.29 0.05
N VAL A 651 18.31 6.09 0.25
CA VAL A 651 17.33 5.84 1.33
C VAL A 651 17.95 6.17 2.69
N ALA A 652 19.15 5.68 2.98
CA ALA A 652 19.82 5.91 4.27
C ALA A 652 20.07 7.39 4.54
N LEU A 653 20.57 8.14 3.55
CA LEU A 653 20.85 9.56 3.64
C LEU A 653 19.61 10.44 3.82
N THR A 654 18.44 9.96 3.40
CA THR A 654 17.16 10.70 3.45
C THR A 654 16.28 10.34 4.65
N ARG A 655 16.79 9.58 5.63
CA ARG A 655 16.05 9.21 6.86
C ARG A 655 16.07 10.26 7.96
N PRO A 656 17.06 11.18 8.06
CA PRO A 656 17.04 12.17 9.14
C PRO A 656 15.99 13.26 8.89
N ILE A 657 15.36 13.68 9.98
CA ILE A 657 14.42 14.81 10.01
C ILE A 657 15.13 16.11 10.35
N GLN A 658 16.30 16.06 11.02
CA GLN A 658 17.01 17.25 11.50
C GLN A 658 18.51 17.25 11.18
N HIS A 659 19.23 16.15 11.41
CA HIS A 659 20.68 16.11 11.32
C HIS A 659 21.21 14.84 10.67
N LEU A 660 22.22 15.02 9.80
CA LEU A 660 22.96 13.94 9.13
C LEU A 660 24.44 14.03 9.44
N SER A 661 24.99 12.95 10.02
CA SER A 661 26.45 12.73 10.12
C SER A 661 26.84 11.50 9.28
N ILE A 662 28.02 11.57 8.68
CA ILE A 662 28.63 10.45 7.92
C ILE A 662 29.99 10.17 8.53
N VAL A 663 30.21 8.92 8.96
CA VAL A 663 31.50 8.46 9.51
C VAL A 663 32.09 7.40 8.58
N HIS A 664 33.24 7.65 8.03
CA HIS A 664 33.85 6.77 7.02
C HIS A 664 35.36 6.64 7.19
N ALA A 665 35.89 5.49 6.80
CA ALA A 665 37.34 5.23 6.66
C ALA A 665 37.72 5.14 5.17
N SER A 666 36.85 4.54 4.36
CA SER A 666 37.02 4.46 2.91
C SER A 666 36.62 5.79 2.22
N PRO A 667 37.11 6.07 1.00
CA PRO A 667 36.68 7.24 0.22
C PRO A 667 35.15 7.20 0.03
N LEU A 668 34.53 8.39 0.06
CA LEU A 668 33.12 8.54 -0.25
C LEU A 668 32.82 8.15 -1.72
N PRO A 669 31.59 7.72 -2.05
CA PRO A 669 31.15 7.62 -3.45
C PRO A 669 31.41 8.94 -4.18
N ALA A 670 31.89 8.88 -5.44
CA ALA A 670 32.30 10.05 -6.22
C ALA A 670 31.24 11.15 -6.27
N ALA A 671 29.98 10.77 -6.47
CA ALA A 671 28.85 11.71 -6.50
C ALA A 671 28.63 12.50 -5.19
N LEU A 672 29.14 12.05 -4.06
CA LEU A 672 29.01 12.75 -2.77
C LEU A 672 30.20 13.69 -2.47
N VAL A 673 31.28 13.61 -3.24
CA VAL A 673 32.49 14.44 -3.07
C VAL A 673 32.38 15.74 -3.85
N GLU A 674 31.69 15.74 -4.98
CA GLU A 674 31.41 16.92 -5.82
C GLU A 674 30.29 17.80 -5.22
#